data_2370f4de6d1fa90f63868eb5c8ef059d
#
_entry.id   2370f4de6d1fa90f63868eb5c8ef059d
#
_cell.length_a   1.000
_cell.length_b   1.000
_cell.length_c   1.000
_cell.angle_alpha   90.00
_cell.angle_beta   90.00
_cell.angle_gamma   90.00
#
_symmetry.space_group_name_H-M   'P 1'
#
loop_
_entity.id
_entity.type
_entity.pdbx_description
1 polymer ?
#
loop_
_entity_poly.entity_id
_entity_poly.type
_entity_poly.pdbx_seq_one_letter_code
_entity_poly.pdbx_strand_id
1 'polypeptide(L)'
;MTSAGASTLNPAQREAVEHGEGPLLVLAGAGSGKTRVLTTRIARLIEGGHARADQVLAVTFTNKAAREMRDRIGRLLGHEPSGMWVGTFHAIGARLLRANAALAGRTPEYTIYDEDDTLAVVKRLMDRHRISTKTYTPRLVSSTVSDARNALVTPQEYESLALTPLAKAVAPLYREWDAAFTAANAVSFDDLLWLPVMILRNHQDVRERLQRRFAHLLVDEYQDTNKAQYELIRLLASGARNVCAVGDDDQAIYGWRGADVRNILDFERDFPSARVVRLEENYRSVPQVLELANVIIRANEGRLGKTLRATREGGEQVSLIGAADDRDEADAILEEVAQRRGRGEIRLGDVAVLYRTNAQSRPFEEALRRHGMPYRLVGAVRFYDRREIKDLLAWLRLIANPADVEAFTRAVAAPRRGVGEATVELLVAAAREARIPILDAAVNDTVLAGARPSTRESLAGFVAVVRRMQALAADASVDRVLGELVSAIGYVDALKSEPDGQDRIENVAEMIRGAAEAVIDEGGEVGLRPLDRFLQQATLVAGVDQLAADADAITLMTLHTAKGLEFPMVVIAGLEDGLFPLSRSFDDPERLEEERRLLYVGITRAERTLILSWARSRRRNGELVMSRLSSFITPQAERLLASRQTARLRSTARLMGTQGSVGRGDSWGDPLFDDDLPRWRPNRGREQEVEVEEVSQDLPALVKGERVSHKRFGSGTIEAVTGQGRDAKVTVKFDDEEAGTKKLVVAFAGLERGTD
;
A
#
# COMPACT_ATOMS: atom_id res chain seq x y z
N MET A 1 -34.43 4.05 14.72
CA MET A 1 -34.24 4.45 13.30
C MET A 1 -35.15 5.62 12.98
N THR A 2 -34.59 6.77 12.69
CA THR A 2 -35.34 7.72 11.88
C THR A 2 -35.55 7.05 10.52
N SER A 3 -36.79 6.87 10.10
CA SER A 3 -37.22 6.18 8.88
C SER A 3 -36.56 6.69 7.57
N ALA A 4 -35.81 7.78 7.64
CA ALA A 4 -35.14 8.41 6.52
C ALA A 4 -33.91 7.64 5.96
N GLY A 5 -33.18 6.86 6.77
CA GLY A 5 -31.98 6.15 6.31
C GLY A 5 -32.28 4.87 5.53
N ALA A 6 -33.35 4.14 5.85
CA ALA A 6 -33.72 2.89 5.21
C ALA A 6 -34.52 3.09 3.91
N SER A 7 -35.21 4.22 3.74
CA SER A 7 -36.07 4.50 2.59
C SER A 7 -35.30 4.75 1.29
N THR A 8 -33.97 4.93 1.36
CA THR A 8 -33.11 5.27 0.20
C THR A 8 -32.20 4.15 -0.27
N LEU A 9 -32.28 2.94 0.33
CA LEU A 9 -31.53 1.77 -0.12
C LEU A 9 -32.26 1.06 -1.27
N ASN A 10 -31.51 0.65 -2.28
CA ASN A 10 -32.05 -0.24 -3.31
C ASN A 10 -32.29 -1.67 -2.74
N PRO A 11 -33.00 -2.56 -3.47
CA PRO A 11 -33.34 -3.89 -2.96
C PRO A 11 -32.12 -4.71 -2.52
N ALA A 12 -31.04 -4.71 -3.33
CA ALA A 12 -29.82 -5.46 -3.02
C ALA A 12 -29.06 -4.88 -1.81
N GLN A 13 -28.96 -3.55 -1.73
CA GLN A 13 -28.37 -2.89 -0.55
C GLN A 13 -29.19 -3.19 0.71
N ARG A 14 -30.51 -3.20 0.61
CA ARG A 14 -31.40 -3.53 1.73
C ARG A 14 -31.22 -4.97 2.16
N GLU A 15 -31.17 -5.92 1.21
CA GLU A 15 -30.89 -7.32 1.49
C GLU A 15 -29.57 -7.50 2.28
N ALA A 16 -28.49 -6.84 1.85
CA ALA A 16 -27.21 -6.90 2.53
C ALA A 16 -27.24 -6.28 3.94
N VAL A 17 -27.98 -5.18 4.12
CA VAL A 17 -28.13 -4.51 5.43
C VAL A 17 -29.01 -5.33 6.38
N GLU A 18 -30.03 -6.01 5.85
CA GLU A 18 -31.02 -6.77 6.64
C GLU A 18 -30.62 -8.23 6.87
N HIS A 19 -29.55 -8.71 6.22
CA HIS A 19 -29.05 -10.06 6.46
C HIS A 19 -28.82 -10.29 7.96
N GLY A 20 -29.35 -11.39 8.49
CA GLY A 20 -29.25 -11.73 9.91
C GLY A 20 -27.87 -12.26 10.30
N GLU A 21 -27.84 -13.43 10.92
CA GLU A 21 -26.63 -14.14 11.31
C GLU A 21 -26.04 -14.95 10.15
N GLY A 22 -24.77 -15.27 10.28
CA GLY A 22 -23.98 -16.04 9.30
C GLY A 22 -23.10 -15.18 8.39
N PRO A 23 -22.25 -15.84 7.59
CA PRO A 23 -21.33 -15.15 6.70
C PRO A 23 -22.06 -14.50 5.52
N LEU A 24 -21.65 -13.28 5.20
CA LEU A 24 -22.18 -12.46 4.11
C LEU A 24 -21.04 -11.95 3.24
N LEU A 25 -21.12 -12.21 1.94
CA LEU A 25 -20.27 -11.57 0.95
C LEU A 25 -21.09 -10.55 0.15
N VAL A 26 -20.68 -9.29 0.18
CA VAL A 26 -21.24 -8.22 -0.63
C VAL A 26 -20.28 -7.93 -1.78
N LEU A 27 -20.59 -8.46 -2.97
CA LEU A 27 -19.85 -8.16 -4.19
C LEU A 27 -20.35 -6.83 -4.74
N ALA A 28 -19.60 -5.79 -4.50
CA ALA A 28 -20.04 -4.42 -4.70
C ALA A 28 -19.13 -3.72 -5.70
N GLY A 29 -19.62 -3.49 -6.92
CA GLY A 29 -18.87 -2.76 -7.94
C GLY A 29 -18.50 -1.33 -7.54
N ALA A 30 -17.66 -0.68 -8.35
CA ALA A 30 -17.30 0.72 -8.14
C ALA A 30 -18.56 1.59 -8.03
N GLY A 31 -18.58 2.55 -7.11
CA GLY A 31 -19.70 3.50 -6.97
C GLY A 31 -21.05 2.90 -6.57
N SER A 32 -21.13 1.64 -6.16
CA SER A 32 -22.39 0.97 -5.78
C SER A 32 -22.82 1.18 -4.32
N GLY A 33 -22.05 1.93 -3.54
CA GLY A 33 -22.37 2.28 -2.16
C GLY A 33 -21.88 1.25 -1.13
N LYS A 34 -20.72 0.57 -1.38
CA LYS A 34 -20.05 -0.34 -0.44
C LYS A 34 -20.05 0.15 1.00
N THR A 35 -19.43 1.30 1.23
CA THR A 35 -19.29 1.92 2.56
C THR A 35 -20.65 2.27 3.17
N ARG A 36 -21.64 2.67 2.33
CA ARG A 36 -23.00 2.95 2.80
C ARG A 36 -23.68 1.70 3.35
N VAL A 37 -23.59 0.58 2.63
CA VAL A 37 -24.16 -0.70 3.07
C VAL A 37 -23.49 -1.13 4.38
N LEU A 38 -22.17 -1.08 4.46
CA LEU A 38 -21.40 -1.50 5.62
C LEU A 38 -21.77 -0.67 6.87
N THR A 39 -21.76 0.66 6.75
CA THR A 39 -22.07 1.56 7.87
C THR A 39 -23.53 1.48 8.31
N THR A 40 -24.46 1.32 7.35
CA THR A 40 -25.89 1.17 7.68
C THR A 40 -26.16 -0.18 8.35
N ARG A 41 -25.47 -1.27 7.92
CA ARG A 41 -25.55 -2.57 8.56
C ARG A 41 -25.06 -2.51 10.01
N ILE A 42 -23.90 -1.88 10.26
CA ILE A 42 -23.38 -1.70 11.63
C ILE A 42 -24.38 -0.93 12.51
N ALA A 43 -24.89 0.19 12.02
CA ALA A 43 -25.88 0.97 12.76
C ALA A 43 -27.12 0.13 13.09
N ARG A 44 -27.64 -0.64 12.12
CA ARG A 44 -28.80 -1.52 12.32
C ARG A 44 -28.52 -2.62 13.35
N LEU A 45 -27.34 -3.24 13.33
CA LEU A 45 -26.97 -4.26 14.33
C LEU A 45 -26.99 -3.70 15.74
N ILE A 46 -26.51 -2.47 15.92
CA ILE A 46 -26.45 -1.82 17.24
C ILE A 46 -27.85 -1.34 17.69
N GLU A 47 -28.56 -0.57 16.84
CA GLU A 47 -29.91 -0.05 17.16
C GLU A 47 -30.95 -1.15 17.34
N GLY A 48 -30.84 -2.24 16.56
CA GLY A 48 -31.71 -3.41 16.67
C GLY A 48 -31.44 -4.28 17.88
N GLY A 49 -30.39 -3.97 18.68
CA GLY A 49 -30.02 -4.79 19.83
C GLY A 49 -29.38 -6.14 19.47
N HIS A 50 -29.04 -6.36 18.18
CA HIS A 50 -28.39 -7.60 17.73
C HIS A 50 -26.92 -7.65 18.14
N ALA A 51 -26.28 -6.50 18.37
CA ALA A 51 -24.91 -6.39 18.88
C ALA A 51 -24.74 -5.13 19.71
N ARG A 52 -23.91 -5.20 20.75
CA ARG A 52 -23.36 -4.01 21.39
C ARG A 52 -22.23 -3.44 20.54
N ALA A 53 -21.96 -2.14 20.65
CA ALA A 53 -20.88 -1.50 19.90
C ALA A 53 -19.51 -2.17 20.13
N ASP A 54 -19.21 -2.58 21.38
CA ASP A 54 -17.95 -3.27 21.74
C ASP A 54 -17.82 -4.71 21.18
N GLN A 55 -18.90 -5.25 20.64
CA GLN A 55 -18.93 -6.56 19.97
C GLN A 55 -18.72 -6.47 18.45
N VAL A 56 -18.56 -5.26 17.91
CA VAL A 56 -18.34 -5.02 16.47
C VAL A 56 -16.88 -4.68 16.20
N LEU A 57 -16.27 -5.42 15.28
CA LEU A 57 -14.97 -5.12 14.69
C LEU A 57 -15.16 -4.80 13.21
N ALA A 58 -14.86 -3.57 12.80
CA ALA A 58 -14.89 -3.12 11.42
C ALA A 58 -13.48 -2.77 10.93
N VAL A 59 -13.07 -3.38 9.82
CA VAL A 59 -11.72 -3.25 9.27
C VAL A 59 -11.77 -2.70 7.87
N THR A 60 -10.89 -1.74 7.55
CA THR A 60 -10.72 -1.13 6.23
C THR A 60 -9.24 -0.95 5.89
N PHE A 61 -8.93 -0.48 4.67
CA PHE A 61 -7.55 -0.36 4.19
C PHE A 61 -6.87 0.97 4.52
N THR A 62 -7.62 2.08 4.64
CA THR A 62 -7.04 3.41 4.86
C THR A 62 -7.60 4.07 6.12
N ASN A 63 -6.79 4.92 6.76
CA ASN A 63 -7.23 5.66 7.94
C ASN A 63 -8.34 6.65 7.62
N LYS A 64 -8.32 7.25 6.41
CA LYS A 64 -9.41 8.09 5.91
C LYS A 64 -10.72 7.32 5.87
N ALA A 65 -10.74 6.13 5.26
CA ALA A 65 -11.93 5.28 5.21
C ALA A 65 -12.42 4.87 6.61
N ALA A 66 -11.49 4.59 7.54
CA ALA A 66 -11.83 4.26 8.92
C ALA A 66 -12.50 5.44 9.65
N ARG A 67 -11.98 6.67 9.48
CA ARG A 67 -12.58 7.91 10.01
C ARG A 67 -13.96 8.16 9.41
N GLU A 68 -14.07 8.17 8.08
CA GLU A 68 -15.35 8.37 7.39
C GLU A 68 -16.40 7.32 7.80
N MET A 69 -15.98 6.07 8.00
CA MET A 69 -16.84 5.00 8.49
C MET A 69 -17.35 5.30 9.90
N ARG A 70 -16.47 5.69 10.82
CA ARG A 70 -16.80 6.04 12.21
C ARG A 70 -17.77 7.22 12.26
N ASP A 71 -17.46 8.31 11.53
CA ASP A 71 -18.29 9.52 11.47
C ASP A 71 -19.68 9.23 10.91
N ARG A 72 -19.75 8.36 9.89
CA ARG A 72 -21.02 7.97 9.28
C ARG A 72 -21.86 7.12 10.22
N ILE A 73 -21.24 6.17 10.92
CA ILE A 73 -21.93 5.35 11.93
C ILE A 73 -22.42 6.23 13.08
N GLY A 74 -21.59 7.13 13.60
CA GLY A 74 -21.98 8.07 14.65
C GLY A 74 -23.17 8.96 14.24
N ARG A 75 -23.18 9.47 13.00
CA ARG A 75 -24.34 10.22 12.47
C ARG A 75 -25.60 9.37 12.35
N LEU A 76 -25.48 8.10 11.97
CA LEU A 76 -26.63 7.19 11.88
C LEU A 76 -27.21 6.86 13.25
N LEU A 77 -26.36 6.64 14.24
CA LEU A 77 -26.77 6.31 15.62
C LEU A 77 -27.18 7.54 16.45
N GLY A 78 -26.80 8.75 16.01
CA GLY A 78 -26.99 10.00 16.75
C GLY A 78 -26.00 10.20 17.91
N HIS A 79 -25.05 9.30 18.10
CA HIS A 79 -23.99 9.38 19.09
C HIS A 79 -22.78 8.56 18.66
N GLU A 80 -21.59 8.84 19.20
CA GLU A 80 -20.41 7.99 18.97
C GLU A 80 -20.57 6.62 19.63
N PRO A 81 -20.34 5.52 18.88
CA PRO A 81 -20.45 4.17 19.42
C PRO A 81 -19.24 3.82 20.27
N SER A 82 -19.34 4.01 21.60
CA SER A 82 -18.27 3.72 22.54
C SER A 82 -17.89 2.23 22.54
N GLY A 83 -16.59 1.96 22.55
CA GLY A 83 -16.03 0.59 22.60
C GLY A 83 -15.96 -0.17 21.29
N MET A 84 -16.57 0.34 20.20
CA MET A 84 -16.46 -0.26 18.87
C MET A 84 -15.03 -0.16 18.33
N TRP A 85 -14.59 -1.20 17.65
CA TRP A 85 -13.29 -1.20 16.98
C TRP A 85 -13.48 -0.94 15.48
N VAL A 86 -13.06 0.25 15.04
CA VAL A 86 -13.01 0.64 13.62
C VAL A 86 -11.60 1.11 13.32
N GLY A 87 -10.94 0.50 12.33
CA GLY A 87 -9.58 0.86 11.98
C GLY A 87 -9.06 0.13 10.75
N THR A 88 -7.79 0.42 10.40
CA THR A 88 -7.07 -0.37 9.39
C THR A 88 -6.60 -1.68 10.00
N PHE A 89 -6.27 -2.68 9.16
CA PHE A 89 -5.69 -3.94 9.63
C PHE A 89 -4.47 -3.71 10.54
N HIS A 90 -3.58 -2.80 10.16
CA HIS A 90 -2.40 -2.47 10.97
C HIS A 90 -2.76 -1.79 12.30
N ALA A 91 -3.74 -0.88 12.31
CA ALA A 91 -4.20 -0.24 13.54
C ALA A 91 -4.84 -1.27 14.50
N ILE A 92 -5.68 -2.16 13.99
CA ILE A 92 -6.27 -3.25 14.76
C ILE A 92 -5.18 -4.22 15.25
N GLY A 93 -4.23 -4.57 14.39
CA GLY A 93 -3.08 -5.41 14.74
C GLY A 93 -2.22 -4.78 15.85
N ALA A 94 -1.91 -3.50 15.73
CA ALA A 94 -1.19 -2.74 16.77
C ALA A 94 -1.93 -2.77 18.12
N ARG A 95 -3.26 -2.61 18.08
CA ARG A 95 -4.09 -2.66 19.27
C ARG A 95 -4.12 -4.05 19.93
N LEU A 96 -4.27 -5.11 19.10
CA LEU A 96 -4.20 -6.50 19.57
C LEU A 96 -2.83 -6.81 20.17
N LEU A 97 -1.77 -6.37 19.49
CA LEU A 97 -0.41 -6.58 19.94
C LEU A 97 -0.11 -5.86 21.27
N ARG A 98 -0.53 -4.59 21.41
CA ARG A 98 -0.34 -3.86 22.67
C ARG A 98 -1.02 -4.53 23.86
N ALA A 99 -2.26 -4.98 23.68
CA ALA A 99 -3.00 -5.69 24.73
C ALA A 99 -2.36 -7.02 25.13
N ASN A 100 -1.46 -7.57 24.30
CA ASN A 100 -0.82 -8.86 24.51
C ASN A 100 0.71 -8.80 24.26
N ALA A 101 1.33 -7.64 24.45
CA ALA A 101 2.71 -7.36 24.05
C ALA A 101 3.72 -8.32 24.70
N ALA A 102 3.51 -8.69 25.97
CA ALA A 102 4.35 -9.62 26.70
C ALA A 102 4.45 -11.00 26.03
N LEU A 103 3.39 -11.47 25.36
CA LEU A 103 3.38 -12.74 24.62
C LEU A 103 4.25 -12.69 23.34
N ALA A 104 4.56 -11.49 22.87
CA ALA A 104 5.48 -11.25 21.75
C ALA A 104 6.88 -10.81 22.23
N GLY A 105 7.17 -10.85 23.53
CA GLY A 105 8.44 -10.38 24.11
C GLY A 105 8.64 -8.86 24.02
N ARG A 106 7.56 -8.08 23.97
CA ARG A 106 7.54 -6.62 23.89
C ARG A 106 6.87 -6.03 25.12
N THR A 107 7.14 -4.74 25.40
CA THR A 107 6.29 -3.97 26.29
C THR A 107 5.22 -3.22 25.50
N PRO A 108 4.13 -2.74 26.14
CA PRO A 108 3.10 -1.97 25.42
C PRO A 108 3.63 -0.70 24.75
N GLU A 109 4.73 -0.14 25.21
CA GLU A 109 5.38 1.07 24.71
C GLU A 109 6.32 0.81 23.51
N TYR A 110 6.16 -0.32 22.82
CA TYR A 110 6.99 -0.62 21.67
C TYR A 110 6.87 0.45 20.57
N THR A 111 7.96 0.69 19.87
CA THR A 111 8.01 1.60 18.72
C THR A 111 7.67 0.85 17.43
N ILE A 112 6.88 1.48 16.55
CA ILE A 112 6.64 0.99 15.19
C ILE A 112 7.72 1.61 14.29
N TYR A 113 8.56 0.79 13.73
CA TYR A 113 9.62 1.19 12.80
C TYR A 113 9.07 1.39 11.40
N ASP A 114 9.43 2.52 10.76
CA ASP A 114 9.13 2.75 9.36
C ASP A 114 10.10 1.96 8.44
N GLU A 115 10.01 2.21 7.13
CA GLU A 115 10.87 1.54 6.15
C GLU A 115 12.34 1.86 6.38
N ASP A 116 12.70 3.13 6.62
CA ASP A 116 14.09 3.54 6.83
C ASP A 116 14.68 2.94 8.10
N ASP A 117 13.91 2.93 9.20
CA ASP A 117 14.30 2.28 10.46
C ASP A 117 14.51 0.78 10.27
N THR A 118 13.58 0.12 9.57
CA THR A 118 13.66 -1.31 9.25
C THR A 118 14.90 -1.61 8.41
N LEU A 119 15.18 -0.80 7.39
CA LEU A 119 16.38 -0.93 6.56
C LEU A 119 17.68 -0.74 7.36
N ALA A 120 17.69 0.15 8.37
CA ALA A 120 18.84 0.32 9.27
C ALA A 120 19.09 -0.93 10.10
N VAL A 121 18.02 -1.57 10.64
CA VAL A 121 18.14 -2.88 11.33
C VAL A 121 18.68 -3.95 10.36
N VAL A 122 18.10 -4.04 9.15
CA VAL A 122 18.53 -5.01 8.12
C VAL A 122 20.00 -4.83 7.79
N LYS A 123 20.47 -3.60 7.56
CA LYS A 123 21.87 -3.30 7.26
C LYS A 123 22.80 -3.80 8.37
N ARG A 124 22.47 -3.54 9.64
CA ARG A 124 23.26 -4.07 10.78
C ARG A 124 23.28 -5.59 10.87
N LEU A 125 22.15 -6.24 10.55
CA LEU A 125 22.09 -7.71 10.48
C LEU A 125 22.93 -8.24 9.31
N MET A 126 22.88 -7.58 8.14
CA MET A 126 23.72 -7.94 6.99
C MET A 126 25.21 -7.83 7.31
N ASP A 127 25.65 -6.75 7.95
CA ASP A 127 27.03 -6.55 8.36
C ASP A 127 27.49 -7.64 9.33
N ARG A 128 26.65 -8.01 10.30
CA ARG A 128 26.92 -9.09 11.26
C ARG A 128 27.10 -10.45 10.58
N HIS A 129 26.24 -10.74 9.61
CA HIS A 129 26.29 -12.00 8.85
C HIS A 129 27.25 -11.92 7.65
N ARG A 130 28.02 -10.81 7.50
CA ARG A 130 28.95 -10.57 6.40
C ARG A 130 28.32 -10.70 5.02
N ILE A 131 27.06 -10.26 4.89
CA ILE A 131 26.33 -10.20 3.63
C ILE A 131 26.68 -8.88 2.95
N SER A 132 27.30 -8.95 1.77
CA SER A 132 27.75 -7.77 1.04
C SER A 132 26.54 -6.99 0.48
N THR A 133 26.49 -5.69 0.79
CA THR A 133 25.48 -4.78 0.22
C THR A 133 25.64 -4.54 -1.28
N LYS A 134 26.82 -4.91 -1.84
CA LYS A 134 27.07 -4.92 -3.30
C LYS A 134 26.42 -6.12 -3.99
N THR A 135 26.26 -7.24 -3.28
CA THR A 135 25.62 -8.45 -3.82
C THR A 135 24.12 -8.42 -3.63
N TYR A 136 23.65 -8.00 -2.44
CA TYR A 136 22.24 -7.89 -2.12
C TYR A 136 21.98 -6.55 -1.45
N THR A 137 21.05 -5.76 -1.99
CA THR A 137 20.70 -4.49 -1.37
C THR A 137 19.92 -4.71 -0.07
N PRO A 138 20.01 -3.83 0.94
CA PRO A 138 19.21 -3.93 2.16
C PRO A 138 17.69 -3.97 1.88
N ARG A 139 17.22 -3.26 0.84
CA ARG A 139 15.82 -3.29 0.40
C ARG A 139 15.41 -4.67 -0.10
N LEU A 140 16.25 -5.34 -0.90
CA LEU A 140 15.99 -6.68 -1.39
C LEU A 140 15.89 -7.69 -0.25
N VAL A 141 16.80 -7.61 0.73
CA VAL A 141 16.78 -8.47 1.91
C VAL A 141 15.53 -8.20 2.75
N SER A 142 15.20 -6.93 2.98
CA SER A 142 14.00 -6.52 3.72
C SER A 142 12.71 -7.02 3.05
N SER A 143 12.57 -6.81 1.73
CA SER A 143 11.38 -7.28 1.00
C SER A 143 11.24 -8.80 1.03
N THR A 144 12.37 -9.54 0.96
CA THR A 144 12.36 -11.01 1.05
C THR A 144 11.84 -11.49 2.41
N VAL A 145 12.22 -10.83 3.51
CA VAL A 145 11.69 -11.14 4.85
C VAL A 145 10.21 -10.72 4.95
N SER A 146 9.84 -9.55 4.42
CA SER A 146 8.46 -9.06 4.38
C SER A 146 7.55 -10.06 3.65
N ASP A 147 7.97 -10.54 2.47
CA ASP A 147 7.23 -11.55 1.71
C ASP A 147 7.01 -12.84 2.52
N ALA A 148 8.06 -13.32 3.21
CA ALA A 148 7.95 -14.51 4.05
C ALA A 148 6.97 -14.30 5.22
N ARG A 149 7.00 -13.13 5.89
CA ARG A 149 6.06 -12.79 6.97
C ARG A 149 4.64 -12.64 6.47
N ASN A 150 4.42 -11.96 5.37
CA ASN A 150 3.10 -11.81 4.75
C ASN A 150 2.53 -13.15 4.28
N ALA A 151 3.39 -14.08 3.86
CA ALA A 151 3.04 -15.47 3.53
C ALA A 151 2.90 -16.38 4.77
N LEU A 152 3.10 -15.85 5.99
CA LEU A 152 3.07 -16.59 7.25
C LEU A 152 4.07 -17.75 7.30
N VAL A 153 5.24 -17.58 6.68
CA VAL A 153 6.37 -18.54 6.73
C VAL A 153 7.27 -18.19 7.91
N THR A 154 7.38 -19.09 8.87
CA THR A 154 8.24 -18.88 10.06
C THR A 154 9.73 -18.93 9.69
N PRO A 155 10.65 -18.37 10.50
CA PRO A 155 12.09 -18.45 10.25
C PRO A 155 12.60 -19.88 10.08
N GLN A 156 12.06 -20.84 10.84
CA GLN A 156 12.41 -22.26 10.75
C GLN A 156 11.92 -22.89 9.44
N GLU A 157 10.69 -22.61 9.04
CA GLU A 157 10.16 -23.04 7.74
C GLU A 157 10.96 -22.40 6.60
N TYR A 158 11.27 -21.10 6.70
CA TYR A 158 12.04 -20.38 5.70
C TYR A 158 13.43 -20.99 5.50
N GLU A 159 14.13 -21.33 6.59
CA GLU A 159 15.44 -21.99 6.54
C GLU A 159 15.39 -23.33 5.80
N SER A 160 14.36 -24.12 6.04
CA SER A 160 14.17 -25.42 5.36
C SER A 160 13.83 -25.26 3.87
N LEU A 161 13.28 -24.10 3.47
CA LEU A 161 12.85 -23.77 2.12
C LEU A 161 13.89 -22.93 1.35
N ALA A 162 14.95 -22.45 2.02
CA ALA A 162 15.95 -21.55 1.48
C ALA A 162 16.92 -22.25 0.51
N LEU A 163 16.59 -22.28 -0.77
CA LEU A 163 17.34 -22.99 -1.79
C LEU A 163 18.15 -22.06 -2.70
N THR A 164 17.62 -20.87 -3.00
CA THR A 164 18.32 -19.87 -3.80
C THR A 164 19.48 -19.25 -3.01
N PRO A 165 20.52 -18.72 -3.68
CA PRO A 165 21.62 -18.02 -3.01
C PRO A 165 21.14 -16.87 -2.11
N LEU A 166 20.15 -16.07 -2.57
CA LEU A 166 19.54 -15.00 -1.79
C LEU A 166 18.83 -15.57 -0.55
N ALA A 167 17.97 -16.58 -0.72
CA ALA A 167 17.23 -17.17 0.39
C ALA A 167 18.16 -17.77 1.46
N LYS A 168 19.26 -18.41 1.05
CA LYS A 168 20.29 -18.92 1.97
C LYS A 168 21.01 -17.81 2.74
N ALA A 169 21.27 -16.67 2.08
CA ALA A 169 21.88 -15.52 2.73
C ALA A 169 20.90 -14.87 3.73
N VAL A 170 19.60 -14.82 3.42
CA VAL A 170 18.57 -14.19 4.25
C VAL A 170 18.17 -15.07 5.45
N ALA A 171 18.21 -16.40 5.34
CA ALA A 171 17.73 -17.31 6.39
C ALA A 171 18.34 -17.05 7.79
N PRO A 172 19.69 -16.94 7.98
CA PRO A 172 20.26 -16.62 9.29
C PRO A 172 19.85 -15.25 9.81
N LEU A 173 19.70 -14.26 8.93
CA LEU A 173 19.23 -12.92 9.27
C LEU A 173 17.77 -12.95 9.73
N TYR A 174 16.91 -13.68 9.02
CA TYR A 174 15.50 -13.82 9.38
C TYR A 174 15.31 -14.50 10.75
N ARG A 175 16.20 -15.44 11.09
CA ARG A 175 16.22 -16.09 12.42
C ARG A 175 16.55 -15.09 13.55
N GLU A 176 17.44 -14.13 13.30
CA GLU A 176 17.81 -13.09 14.27
C GLU A 176 16.86 -11.88 14.27
N TRP A 177 15.95 -11.79 13.31
CA TRP A 177 15.04 -10.65 13.12
C TRP A 177 14.28 -10.32 14.40
N ASP A 178 13.56 -11.29 14.96
CA ASP A 178 12.74 -11.06 16.14
C ASP A 178 13.58 -10.67 17.36
N ALA A 179 14.79 -11.21 17.51
CA ALA A 179 15.70 -10.83 18.59
C ALA A 179 16.20 -9.39 18.44
N ALA A 180 16.48 -8.93 17.21
CA ALA A 180 16.92 -7.57 16.96
C ALA A 180 15.82 -6.54 17.27
N PHE A 181 14.59 -6.80 16.84
CA PHE A 181 13.45 -5.94 17.13
C PHE A 181 13.03 -5.99 18.60
N THR A 182 13.12 -7.16 19.26
CA THR A 182 12.86 -7.30 20.70
C THR A 182 13.84 -6.48 21.53
N ALA A 183 15.12 -6.51 21.20
CA ALA A 183 16.14 -5.73 21.92
C ALA A 183 15.90 -4.22 21.86
N ALA A 184 15.31 -3.72 20.78
CA ALA A 184 14.94 -2.31 20.61
C ALA A 184 13.54 -1.99 21.15
N ASN A 185 12.81 -2.98 21.69
CA ASN A 185 11.38 -2.88 21.97
C ASN A 185 10.61 -2.27 20.81
N ALA A 186 10.82 -2.82 19.60
CA ALA A 186 10.29 -2.31 18.35
C ALA A 186 9.57 -3.41 17.55
N VAL A 187 8.78 -3.00 16.58
CA VAL A 187 8.08 -3.87 15.60
C VAL A 187 8.14 -3.22 14.23
N SER A 188 8.26 -4.02 13.17
CA SER A 188 8.08 -3.55 11.80
C SER A 188 6.60 -3.41 11.44
N PHE A 189 6.30 -2.86 10.27
CA PHE A 189 4.92 -2.84 9.75
C PHE A 189 4.35 -4.24 9.58
N ASP A 190 5.16 -5.20 9.08
CA ASP A 190 4.72 -6.58 8.90
C ASP A 190 4.43 -7.26 10.27
N ASP A 191 5.18 -6.88 11.31
CA ASP A 191 4.97 -7.39 12.67
C ASP A 191 3.61 -7.02 13.25
N LEU A 192 3.02 -5.91 12.82
CA LEU A 192 1.67 -5.51 13.25
C LEU A 192 0.59 -6.50 12.79
N LEU A 193 0.88 -7.32 11.80
CA LEU A 193 0.01 -8.40 11.32
C LEU A 193 0.53 -9.77 11.74
N TRP A 194 1.81 -10.00 11.57
CA TRP A 194 2.47 -11.27 11.89
C TRP A 194 2.33 -11.66 13.36
N LEU A 195 2.73 -10.77 14.29
CA LEU A 195 2.73 -11.08 15.72
C LEU A 195 1.33 -11.36 16.27
N PRO A 196 0.27 -10.55 15.96
CA PRO A 196 -1.10 -10.89 16.34
C PRO A 196 -1.57 -12.24 15.82
N VAL A 197 -1.26 -12.60 14.57
CA VAL A 197 -1.59 -13.92 14.02
C VAL A 197 -0.88 -15.02 14.80
N MET A 198 0.41 -14.87 15.09
CA MET A 198 1.17 -15.86 15.89
C MET A 198 0.63 -15.99 17.31
N ILE A 199 0.28 -14.87 17.96
CA ILE A 199 -0.37 -14.89 19.29
C ILE A 199 -1.68 -15.68 19.23
N LEU A 200 -2.55 -15.38 18.27
CA LEU A 200 -3.85 -16.06 18.12
C LEU A 200 -3.72 -17.55 17.76
N ARG A 201 -2.67 -17.95 17.05
CA ARG A 201 -2.39 -19.36 16.77
C ARG A 201 -1.92 -20.11 18.01
N ASN A 202 -1.03 -19.51 18.78
CA ASN A 202 -0.32 -20.15 19.86
C ASN A 202 -1.02 -20.03 21.23
N HIS A 203 -1.89 -19.04 21.42
CA HIS A 203 -2.59 -18.76 22.69
C HIS A 203 -4.11 -18.86 22.51
N GLN A 204 -4.64 -20.05 22.79
CA GLN A 204 -6.05 -20.37 22.65
C GLN A 204 -6.95 -19.49 23.52
N ASP A 205 -6.54 -19.20 24.72
CA ASP A 205 -7.25 -18.33 25.69
C ASP A 205 -7.46 -16.91 25.17
N VAL A 206 -6.43 -16.32 24.55
CA VAL A 206 -6.49 -15.01 23.89
C VAL A 206 -7.45 -15.06 22.71
N ARG A 207 -7.31 -16.08 21.84
CA ARG A 207 -8.18 -16.26 20.67
C ARG A 207 -9.64 -16.37 21.08
N GLU A 208 -9.98 -17.25 22.01
CA GLU A 208 -11.35 -17.45 22.47
C GLU A 208 -11.96 -16.20 23.15
N ARG A 209 -11.14 -15.46 23.92
CA ARG A 209 -11.55 -14.19 24.51
C ARG A 209 -11.95 -13.18 23.45
N LEU A 210 -11.15 -13.05 22.38
CA LEU A 210 -11.42 -12.11 21.28
C LEU A 210 -12.60 -12.57 20.42
N GLN A 211 -12.75 -13.86 20.17
CA GLN A 211 -13.91 -14.44 19.46
C GLN A 211 -15.21 -14.20 20.23
N ARG A 212 -15.21 -14.31 21.56
CA ARG A 212 -16.37 -13.95 22.41
C ARG A 212 -16.66 -12.45 22.40
N ARG A 213 -15.61 -11.63 22.29
CA ARG A 213 -15.77 -10.18 22.24
C ARG A 213 -16.35 -9.75 20.90
N PHE A 214 -15.74 -10.15 19.79
CA PHE A 214 -16.14 -9.72 18.46
C PHE A 214 -17.16 -10.68 17.84
N ALA A 215 -18.43 -10.46 18.16
CA ALA A 215 -19.54 -11.26 17.62
C ALA A 215 -19.78 -10.97 16.13
N HIS A 216 -19.43 -9.76 15.65
CA HIS A 216 -19.60 -9.34 14.27
C HIS A 216 -18.29 -8.75 13.72
N LEU A 217 -17.78 -9.34 12.63
CA LEU A 217 -16.62 -8.87 11.88
C LEU A 217 -17.09 -8.30 10.54
N LEU A 218 -16.73 -7.05 10.25
CA LEU A 218 -17.04 -6.42 8.98
C LEU A 218 -15.73 -5.98 8.33
N VAL A 219 -15.51 -6.37 7.07
CA VAL A 219 -14.27 -6.11 6.35
C VAL A 219 -14.59 -5.42 5.04
N ASP A 220 -14.06 -4.21 4.86
CA ASP A 220 -14.14 -3.47 3.61
C ASP A 220 -12.93 -3.79 2.72
N GLU A 221 -13.09 -3.64 1.40
CA GLU A 221 -12.06 -3.93 0.38
C GLU A 221 -11.41 -5.33 0.53
N TYR A 222 -12.25 -6.34 0.79
CA TYR A 222 -11.78 -7.71 1.12
C TYR A 222 -10.87 -8.34 0.07
N GLN A 223 -10.99 -7.96 -1.22
CA GLN A 223 -10.16 -8.41 -2.33
C GLN A 223 -8.69 -7.98 -2.23
N ASP A 224 -8.37 -6.98 -1.39
CA ASP A 224 -7.01 -6.48 -1.20
C ASP A 224 -6.28 -7.13 -0.01
N THR A 225 -6.92 -8.10 0.64
CA THR A 225 -6.33 -8.78 1.80
C THR A 225 -5.17 -9.69 1.40
N ASN A 226 -4.04 -9.59 2.14
CA ASN A 226 -2.95 -10.54 2.06
C ASN A 226 -3.22 -11.76 2.98
N LYS A 227 -2.34 -12.76 2.93
CA LYS A 227 -2.53 -13.99 3.69
C LYS A 227 -2.53 -13.80 5.22
N ALA A 228 -1.71 -12.88 5.75
CA ALA A 228 -1.69 -12.58 7.18
C ALA A 228 -3.00 -11.91 7.63
N GLN A 229 -3.53 -10.98 6.84
CA GLN A 229 -4.82 -10.31 7.09
C GLN A 229 -5.99 -11.30 6.99
N TYR A 230 -6.00 -12.14 5.94
CA TYR A 230 -6.98 -13.21 5.79
C TYR A 230 -6.98 -14.16 6.99
N GLU A 231 -5.79 -14.62 7.43
CA GLU A 231 -5.68 -15.52 8.58
C GLU A 231 -6.12 -14.85 9.88
N LEU A 232 -5.83 -13.56 10.06
CA LEU A 232 -6.32 -12.78 11.20
C LEU A 232 -7.85 -12.78 11.25
N ILE A 233 -8.51 -12.51 10.11
CA ILE A 233 -9.99 -12.59 10.00
C ILE A 233 -10.47 -13.99 10.34
N ARG A 234 -9.87 -15.02 9.75
CA ARG A 234 -10.26 -16.43 9.94
C ARG A 234 -10.15 -16.85 11.40
N LEU A 235 -9.08 -16.48 12.09
CA LEU A 235 -8.87 -16.80 13.50
C LEU A 235 -9.88 -16.09 14.41
N LEU A 236 -10.29 -14.87 14.07
CA LEU A 236 -11.28 -14.12 14.84
C LEU A 236 -12.71 -14.55 14.53
N ALA A 237 -12.99 -14.98 13.29
CA ALA A 237 -14.34 -15.34 12.81
C ALA A 237 -14.83 -16.71 13.25
N SER A 238 -13.94 -17.63 13.66
CA SER A 238 -14.28 -19.06 13.88
C SER A 238 -15.27 -19.32 15.02
N GLY A 239 -15.54 -18.33 15.87
CA GLY A 239 -16.55 -18.42 16.93
C GLY A 239 -17.97 -18.29 16.40
N ALA A 240 -18.38 -17.07 16.11
CA ALA A 240 -19.77 -16.73 15.75
C ALA A 240 -20.05 -16.82 14.25
N ARG A 241 -19.03 -16.90 13.38
CA ARG A 241 -19.11 -16.91 11.90
C ARG A 241 -19.88 -15.73 11.28
N ASN A 242 -20.15 -14.67 12.01
CA ASN A 242 -20.80 -13.46 11.50
C ASN A 242 -19.77 -12.55 10.84
N VAL A 243 -19.27 -12.97 9.69
CA VAL A 243 -18.33 -12.22 8.86
C VAL A 243 -19.08 -11.57 7.73
N CYS A 244 -19.02 -10.25 7.62
CA CYS A 244 -19.51 -9.49 6.48
C CYS A 244 -18.31 -8.96 5.70
N ALA A 245 -17.96 -9.60 4.59
CA ALA A 245 -16.95 -9.15 3.66
C ALA A 245 -17.60 -8.30 2.56
N VAL A 246 -17.05 -7.11 2.32
CA VAL A 246 -17.45 -6.22 1.23
C VAL A 246 -16.25 -6.02 0.32
N GLY A 247 -16.42 -6.24 -0.97
CA GLY A 247 -15.31 -6.13 -1.90
C GLY A 247 -15.72 -6.10 -3.35
N ASP A 248 -14.71 -5.88 -4.20
CA ASP A 248 -14.82 -5.83 -5.64
C ASP A 248 -13.61 -6.57 -6.26
N ASP A 249 -13.81 -7.79 -6.72
CA ASP A 249 -12.77 -8.58 -7.38
C ASP A 249 -12.15 -7.88 -8.61
N ASP A 250 -12.94 -7.01 -9.29
CA ASP A 250 -12.46 -6.18 -10.40
C ASP A 250 -11.58 -4.99 -9.94
N GLN A 251 -11.49 -4.72 -8.65
CA GLN A 251 -10.63 -3.69 -8.06
C GLN A 251 -9.46 -4.25 -7.26
N ALA A 252 -9.12 -5.53 -7.40
CA ALA A 252 -7.94 -6.15 -6.78
C ALA A 252 -6.67 -5.69 -7.52
N ILE A 253 -5.94 -4.71 -6.95
CA ILE A 253 -4.77 -4.05 -7.56
C ILE A 253 -3.54 -3.98 -6.64
N TYR A 254 -3.51 -4.78 -5.57
CA TYR A 254 -2.41 -4.80 -4.60
C TYR A 254 -1.71 -6.17 -4.53
N GLY A 255 -1.75 -6.95 -5.60
CA GLY A 255 -1.01 -8.22 -5.70
C GLY A 255 0.48 -8.05 -5.45
N TRP A 256 1.06 -6.95 -5.91
CA TRP A 256 2.46 -6.58 -5.65
C TRP A 256 2.79 -6.33 -4.16
N ARG A 257 1.78 -6.13 -3.30
CA ARG A 257 1.88 -6.08 -1.83
C ARG A 257 1.49 -7.39 -1.15
N GLY A 258 1.37 -8.47 -1.89
CA GLY A 258 0.97 -9.78 -1.38
C GLY A 258 -0.53 -9.95 -1.18
N ALA A 259 -1.37 -9.03 -1.68
CA ALA A 259 -2.82 -9.25 -1.72
C ALA A 259 -3.15 -10.45 -2.63
N ASP A 260 -4.15 -11.23 -2.25
CA ASP A 260 -4.57 -12.40 -2.99
C ASP A 260 -6.06 -12.32 -3.32
N VAL A 261 -6.38 -12.07 -4.58
CA VAL A 261 -7.76 -11.99 -5.04
C VAL A 261 -8.55 -13.26 -4.78
N ARG A 262 -7.87 -14.41 -4.63
CA ARG A 262 -8.51 -15.69 -4.29
C ARG A 262 -9.23 -15.64 -2.94
N ASN A 263 -8.83 -14.78 -2.02
CA ASN A 263 -9.53 -14.60 -0.75
C ASN A 263 -11.01 -14.24 -0.94
N ILE A 264 -11.33 -13.38 -1.92
CA ILE A 264 -12.73 -13.04 -2.22
C ILE A 264 -13.38 -14.07 -3.15
N LEU A 265 -12.63 -14.65 -4.10
CA LEU A 265 -13.13 -15.65 -5.02
C LEU A 265 -13.52 -16.95 -4.31
N ASP A 266 -12.76 -17.34 -3.29
CA ASP A 266 -12.93 -18.58 -2.51
C ASP A 266 -13.78 -18.37 -1.24
N PHE A 267 -14.39 -17.20 -1.03
CA PHE A 267 -15.11 -16.88 0.21
C PHE A 267 -16.20 -17.90 0.58
N GLU A 268 -16.99 -18.36 -0.38
CA GLU A 268 -18.05 -19.36 -0.14
C GLU A 268 -17.49 -20.73 0.25
N ARG A 269 -16.28 -21.06 -0.21
CA ARG A 269 -15.57 -22.29 0.20
C ARG A 269 -15.07 -22.18 1.65
N ASP A 270 -14.55 -21.01 2.02
CA ASP A 270 -13.95 -20.77 3.33
C ASP A 270 -14.99 -20.52 4.41
N PHE A 271 -16.13 -19.95 4.01
CA PHE A 271 -17.31 -19.73 4.85
C PHE A 271 -18.53 -20.42 4.25
N PRO A 272 -18.67 -21.74 4.48
CA PRO A 272 -19.84 -22.49 4.00
C PRO A 272 -21.16 -21.86 4.46
N SER A 273 -22.16 -21.83 3.61
CA SER A 273 -23.46 -21.16 3.80
C SER A 273 -23.41 -19.63 3.71
N ALA A 274 -22.35 -19.06 3.18
CA ALA A 274 -22.28 -17.61 2.96
C ALA A 274 -23.39 -17.14 2.01
N ARG A 275 -24.07 -16.06 2.39
CA ARG A 275 -24.95 -15.34 1.49
C ARG A 275 -24.15 -14.42 0.60
N VAL A 276 -24.33 -14.48 -0.71
CA VAL A 276 -23.68 -13.56 -1.67
C VAL A 276 -24.73 -12.58 -2.19
N VAL A 277 -24.49 -11.28 -2.00
CA VAL A 277 -25.32 -10.19 -2.51
C VAL A 277 -24.50 -9.36 -3.50
N ARG A 278 -25.03 -9.12 -4.71
CA ARG A 278 -24.37 -8.34 -5.76
C ARG A 278 -24.94 -6.92 -5.83
N LEU A 279 -24.07 -5.92 -5.72
CA LEU A 279 -24.42 -4.50 -5.90
C LEU A 279 -23.93 -4.04 -7.26
N GLU A 280 -24.81 -3.94 -8.24
CA GLU A 280 -24.50 -3.61 -9.63
C GLU A 280 -24.93 -2.20 -10.03
N GLU A 281 -25.82 -1.55 -9.26
CA GLU A 281 -26.22 -0.19 -9.51
C GLU A 281 -25.12 0.81 -9.11
N ASN A 282 -24.63 1.59 -10.08
CA ASN A 282 -23.60 2.58 -9.85
C ASN A 282 -24.21 3.98 -9.77
N TYR A 283 -23.95 4.67 -8.66
CA TYR A 283 -24.44 6.01 -8.34
C TYR A 283 -23.42 7.11 -8.62
N ARG A 284 -22.21 6.75 -9.07
CA ARG A 284 -21.10 7.67 -9.27
C ARG A 284 -21.01 8.16 -10.70
N SER A 285 -20.92 7.26 -11.66
CA SER A 285 -20.49 7.54 -13.02
C SER A 285 -21.64 7.56 -14.01
N VAL A 286 -21.44 8.32 -15.08
CA VAL A 286 -22.37 8.33 -16.23
C VAL A 286 -22.26 7.05 -17.06
N PRO A 287 -23.30 6.71 -17.89
CA PRO A 287 -23.34 5.46 -18.67
C PRO A 287 -22.11 5.19 -19.52
N GLN A 288 -21.61 6.21 -20.24
CA GLN A 288 -20.50 6.06 -21.20
C GLN A 288 -19.21 5.61 -20.53
N VAL A 289 -18.95 6.11 -19.31
CA VAL A 289 -17.78 5.70 -18.51
C VAL A 289 -17.92 4.23 -18.08
N LEU A 290 -19.10 3.82 -17.63
CA LEU A 290 -19.34 2.46 -17.16
C LEU A 290 -19.37 1.44 -18.30
N GLU A 291 -19.86 1.81 -19.47
CA GLU A 291 -19.89 0.97 -20.64
C GLU A 291 -18.46 0.60 -21.06
N LEU A 292 -17.57 1.60 -21.13
CA LEU A 292 -16.14 1.38 -21.38
C LEU A 292 -15.50 0.50 -20.29
N ALA A 293 -15.74 0.80 -19.02
CA ALA A 293 -15.21 0.02 -17.89
C ALA A 293 -15.63 -1.45 -17.98
N ASN A 294 -16.92 -1.71 -18.26
CA ASN A 294 -17.45 -3.06 -18.40
C ASN A 294 -16.82 -3.80 -19.60
N VAL A 295 -16.59 -3.12 -20.73
CA VAL A 295 -15.95 -3.74 -21.91
C VAL A 295 -14.51 -4.14 -21.59
N ILE A 296 -13.74 -3.25 -20.97
CA ILE A 296 -12.33 -3.51 -20.64
C ILE A 296 -12.20 -4.67 -19.65
N ILE A 297 -12.98 -4.67 -18.56
CA ILE A 297 -12.80 -5.66 -17.49
C ILE A 297 -13.29 -7.06 -17.88
N ARG A 298 -14.18 -7.18 -18.87
CA ARG A 298 -14.68 -8.49 -19.36
C ARG A 298 -13.60 -9.40 -19.90
N ALA A 299 -12.45 -8.86 -20.29
CA ALA A 299 -11.33 -9.64 -20.79
C ALA A 299 -10.55 -10.40 -19.69
N ASN A 300 -10.85 -10.17 -18.40
CA ASN A 300 -10.31 -10.96 -17.31
C ASN A 300 -11.15 -12.20 -17.10
N GLU A 301 -10.50 -13.37 -16.91
CA GLU A 301 -11.18 -14.68 -16.75
C GLU A 301 -11.53 -14.95 -15.28
N GLY A 302 -10.66 -14.60 -14.32
CA GLY A 302 -10.86 -14.85 -12.90
C GLY A 302 -11.80 -13.83 -12.24
N ARG A 303 -13.11 -13.86 -12.56
CA ARG A 303 -14.13 -12.91 -12.07
C ARG A 303 -15.35 -13.59 -11.49
N LEU A 304 -15.95 -12.98 -10.46
CA LEU A 304 -17.26 -13.42 -9.89
C LEU A 304 -18.46 -12.94 -10.71
N GLY A 305 -18.24 -12.27 -11.83
CA GLY A 305 -19.25 -11.92 -12.83
C GLY A 305 -20.29 -10.92 -12.32
N LYS A 306 -19.99 -9.61 -12.42
CA LYS A 306 -20.92 -8.50 -12.22
C LYS A 306 -20.83 -7.51 -13.37
N THR A 307 -21.88 -6.71 -13.56
CA THR A 307 -21.95 -5.68 -14.60
C THR A 307 -22.49 -4.39 -13.99
N LEU A 308 -21.69 -3.32 -14.05
CA LEU A 308 -22.13 -2.03 -13.54
C LEU A 308 -23.21 -1.40 -14.40
N ARG A 309 -24.27 -0.88 -13.77
CA ARG A 309 -25.37 -0.18 -14.41
C ARG A 309 -25.47 1.23 -13.84
N ALA A 310 -25.39 2.24 -14.71
CA ALA A 310 -25.54 3.62 -14.28
C ALA A 310 -26.95 3.91 -13.78
N THR A 311 -27.05 4.63 -12.68
CA THR A 311 -28.29 5.25 -12.21
C THR A 311 -28.37 6.70 -12.63
N ARG A 312 -27.25 7.30 -13.04
CA ARG A 312 -27.18 8.65 -13.61
C ARG A 312 -27.52 8.61 -15.10
N GLU A 313 -28.13 9.68 -15.58
CA GLU A 313 -28.41 9.88 -16.99
C GLU A 313 -27.42 10.89 -17.61
N GLY A 314 -27.36 10.92 -18.95
CA GLY A 314 -26.51 11.82 -19.71
C GLY A 314 -25.06 11.34 -19.79
N GLY A 315 -24.15 12.27 -20.03
CA GLY A 315 -22.73 12.02 -20.22
C GLY A 315 -22.27 12.26 -21.66
N GLU A 316 -21.01 12.59 -21.82
CA GLU A 316 -20.33 12.69 -23.11
C GLU A 316 -19.57 11.42 -23.43
N GLN A 317 -19.32 11.18 -24.71
CA GLN A 317 -18.50 10.05 -25.14
C GLN A 317 -17.07 10.19 -24.60
N VAL A 318 -16.48 9.10 -24.14
CA VAL A 318 -15.12 9.09 -23.63
C VAL A 318 -14.14 9.48 -24.73
N SER A 319 -13.26 10.46 -24.45
CA SER A 319 -12.29 10.95 -25.42
C SER A 319 -10.99 10.13 -25.38
N LEU A 320 -10.43 9.82 -26.57
CA LEU A 320 -9.07 9.26 -26.71
C LEU A 320 -8.21 10.24 -27.48
N ILE A 321 -7.12 10.74 -26.86
CA ILE A 321 -6.19 11.70 -27.46
C ILE A 321 -4.89 10.99 -27.81
N GLY A 322 -4.53 10.96 -29.10
CA GLY A 322 -3.22 10.55 -29.58
C GLY A 322 -2.29 11.76 -29.73
N ALA A 323 -1.11 11.72 -29.15
CA ALA A 323 -0.10 12.77 -29.18
C ALA A 323 1.20 12.31 -29.83
N ALA A 324 2.02 13.27 -30.31
CA ALA A 324 3.30 12.96 -30.92
C ALA A 324 4.36 12.51 -29.89
N ASP A 325 4.39 13.20 -28.75
CA ASP A 325 5.27 12.91 -27.62
C ASP A 325 4.60 13.26 -26.27
N ASP A 326 5.28 12.98 -25.17
CA ASP A 326 4.76 13.19 -23.81
C ASP A 326 4.49 14.67 -23.45
N ARG A 327 5.19 15.62 -24.09
CA ARG A 327 4.93 17.06 -23.92
C ARG A 327 3.67 17.48 -24.68
N ASP A 328 3.54 17.00 -25.93
CA ASP A 328 2.37 17.21 -26.77
C ASP A 328 1.10 16.62 -26.12
N GLU A 329 1.24 15.45 -25.44
CA GLU A 329 0.18 14.84 -24.65
C GLU A 329 -0.25 15.75 -23.50
N ALA A 330 0.71 16.23 -22.69
CA ALA A 330 0.42 17.09 -21.56
C ALA A 330 -0.23 18.43 -22.00
N ASP A 331 0.32 19.08 -23.04
CA ASP A 331 -0.21 20.34 -23.57
C ASP A 331 -1.64 20.15 -24.10
N ALA A 332 -1.92 19.10 -24.87
CA ALA A 332 -3.26 18.83 -25.42
C ALA A 332 -4.32 18.57 -24.32
N ILE A 333 -3.91 17.91 -23.24
CA ILE A 333 -4.79 17.68 -22.08
C ILE A 333 -5.08 19.00 -21.36
N LEU A 334 -4.06 19.82 -21.11
CA LEU A 334 -4.23 21.08 -20.39
C LEU A 334 -5.00 22.13 -21.21
N GLU A 335 -4.85 22.12 -22.55
CA GLU A 335 -5.70 22.94 -23.44
C GLU A 335 -7.18 22.54 -23.30
N GLU A 336 -7.50 21.26 -23.25
CA GLU A 336 -8.88 20.79 -23.04
C GLU A 336 -9.42 21.23 -21.67
N VAL A 337 -8.61 21.09 -20.61
CA VAL A 337 -8.97 21.57 -19.26
C VAL A 337 -9.18 23.07 -19.26
N ALA A 338 -8.31 23.86 -19.91
CA ALA A 338 -8.44 25.31 -20.01
C ALA A 338 -9.74 25.74 -20.73
N GLN A 339 -10.06 25.06 -21.85
CA GLN A 339 -11.26 25.34 -22.62
C GLN A 339 -12.54 25.07 -21.79
N ARG A 340 -12.60 23.94 -21.08
CA ARG A 340 -13.73 23.58 -20.22
C ARG A 340 -13.89 24.53 -19.04
N ARG A 341 -12.76 24.89 -18.40
CA ARG A 341 -12.75 25.92 -17.35
C ARG A 341 -13.24 27.27 -17.87
N GLY A 342 -12.78 27.69 -19.06
CA GLY A 342 -13.19 28.93 -19.68
C GLY A 342 -14.71 28.99 -19.99
N ARG A 343 -15.33 27.82 -20.24
CA ARG A 343 -16.79 27.67 -20.41
C ARG A 343 -17.55 27.54 -19.08
N GLY A 344 -16.83 27.48 -17.94
CA GLY A 344 -17.44 27.30 -16.62
C GLY A 344 -17.97 25.89 -16.33
N GLU A 345 -17.54 24.91 -17.11
CA GLU A 345 -17.98 23.50 -16.97
C GLU A 345 -17.33 22.79 -15.77
N ILE A 346 -16.09 23.19 -15.42
CA ILE A 346 -15.28 22.57 -14.37
C ILE A 346 -14.45 23.62 -13.61
N ARG A 347 -14.09 23.30 -12.36
CA ARG A 347 -13.02 23.95 -11.60
C ARG A 347 -11.73 23.12 -11.73
N LEU A 348 -10.57 23.69 -11.42
CA LEU A 348 -9.30 22.92 -11.44
C LEU A 348 -9.30 21.79 -10.41
N GLY A 349 -9.91 22.01 -9.25
CA GLY A 349 -10.06 21.00 -8.21
C GLY A 349 -10.92 19.79 -8.60
N ASP A 350 -11.73 19.92 -9.65
CA ASP A 350 -12.57 18.84 -10.19
C ASP A 350 -11.79 17.87 -11.08
N VAL A 351 -10.53 18.19 -11.41
CA VAL A 351 -9.72 17.46 -12.38
C VAL A 351 -8.63 16.61 -11.71
N ALA A 352 -8.57 15.33 -12.07
CA ALA A 352 -7.45 14.45 -11.74
C ALA A 352 -6.77 13.91 -12.99
N VAL A 353 -5.43 13.99 -13.04
CA VAL A 353 -4.60 13.33 -14.05
C VAL A 353 -3.95 12.11 -13.40
N LEU A 354 -4.32 10.94 -13.91
CA LEU A 354 -3.88 9.64 -13.40
C LEU A 354 -2.86 9.03 -14.36
N TYR A 355 -1.80 8.48 -13.80
CA TYR A 355 -0.75 7.82 -14.58
C TYR A 355 -0.27 6.53 -13.90
N ARG A 356 0.45 5.69 -14.64
CA ARG A 356 0.91 4.38 -14.13
C ARG A 356 2.13 4.50 -13.21
N THR A 357 3.06 5.39 -13.52
CA THR A 357 4.31 5.58 -12.76
C THR A 357 4.54 7.05 -12.41
N ASN A 358 5.17 7.32 -11.26
CA ASN A 358 5.47 8.69 -10.83
C ASN A 358 6.32 9.49 -11.82
N ALA A 359 7.19 8.83 -12.59
CA ALA A 359 8.02 9.49 -13.59
C ALA A 359 7.20 10.22 -14.68
N GLN A 360 5.94 9.81 -14.90
CA GLN A 360 5.03 10.45 -15.85
C GLN A 360 4.47 11.80 -15.38
N SER A 361 4.64 12.17 -14.09
CA SER A 361 4.17 13.47 -13.59
C SER A 361 4.91 14.64 -14.21
N ARG A 362 6.22 14.47 -14.49
CA ARG A 362 7.12 15.55 -14.88
C ARG A 362 6.68 16.35 -16.12
N PRO A 363 6.30 15.76 -17.26
CA PRO A 363 5.78 16.52 -18.39
C PRO A 363 4.53 17.35 -18.05
N PHE A 364 3.63 16.80 -17.20
CA PHE A 364 2.45 17.51 -16.72
C PHE A 364 2.81 18.68 -15.79
N GLU A 365 3.75 18.49 -14.87
CA GLU A 365 4.20 19.56 -13.97
C GLU A 365 4.85 20.72 -14.77
N GLU A 366 5.69 20.39 -15.77
CA GLU A 366 6.28 21.39 -16.67
C GLU A 366 5.22 22.14 -17.48
N ALA A 367 4.22 21.43 -18.00
CA ALA A 367 3.11 22.03 -18.76
C ALA A 367 2.22 22.88 -17.87
N LEU A 368 1.84 22.44 -16.66
CA LEU A 368 1.03 23.17 -15.69
C LEU A 368 1.69 24.49 -15.29
N ARG A 369 3.02 24.49 -15.06
CA ARG A 369 3.77 25.72 -14.77
C ARG A 369 3.74 26.69 -15.97
N ARG A 370 3.88 26.19 -17.21
CA ARG A 370 3.80 27.04 -18.41
C ARG A 370 2.42 27.67 -18.58
N HIS A 371 1.35 26.92 -18.28
CA HIS A 371 -0.02 27.40 -18.38
C HIS A 371 -0.48 28.21 -17.14
N GLY A 372 0.37 28.37 -16.12
CA GLY A 372 0.03 29.05 -14.87
C GLY A 372 -1.11 28.41 -14.09
N MET A 373 -1.28 27.10 -14.22
CA MET A 373 -2.33 26.34 -13.54
C MET A 373 -1.81 25.74 -12.23
N PRO A 374 -2.43 26.03 -11.08
CA PRO A 374 -2.07 25.40 -9.82
C PRO A 374 -2.34 23.89 -9.84
N TYR A 375 -1.42 23.13 -9.28
CA TYR A 375 -1.55 21.68 -9.16
C TYR A 375 -1.06 21.18 -7.81
N ARG A 376 -1.47 19.97 -7.45
CA ARG A 376 -0.97 19.21 -6.30
C ARG A 376 -0.55 17.82 -6.75
N LEU A 377 0.60 17.39 -6.26
CA LEU A 377 1.15 16.06 -6.52
C LEU A 377 0.87 15.17 -5.32
N VAL A 378 0.06 14.12 -5.50
CA VAL A 378 -0.26 13.17 -4.44
C VAL A 378 0.70 11.99 -4.52
N GLY A 379 1.34 11.65 -3.37
CA GLY A 379 2.39 10.61 -3.32
C GLY A 379 3.81 11.17 -3.42
N ALA A 380 4.00 12.51 -3.44
CA ALA A 380 5.28 13.14 -3.12
C ALA A 380 5.65 12.89 -1.65
N VAL A 381 6.85 13.32 -1.25
CA VAL A 381 7.37 13.11 0.13
C VAL A 381 6.29 13.45 1.16
N ARG A 382 5.90 12.46 1.95
CA ARG A 382 4.85 12.60 2.98
C ARG A 382 5.29 13.62 4.01
N PHE A 383 4.35 14.33 4.64
CA PHE A 383 4.68 15.30 5.70
C PHE A 383 5.57 14.70 6.79
N TYR A 384 5.22 13.51 7.27
CA TYR A 384 5.99 12.80 8.30
C TYR A 384 7.32 12.21 7.81
N ASP A 385 7.56 12.15 6.49
CA ASP A 385 8.82 11.70 5.88
C ASP A 385 9.83 12.85 5.70
N ARG A 386 9.40 14.12 5.92
CA ARG A 386 10.29 15.28 5.86
C ARG A 386 11.34 15.18 6.95
N ARG A 387 12.57 15.54 6.61
CA ARG A 387 13.74 15.38 7.49
C ARG A 387 13.53 16.00 8.87
N GLU A 388 13.12 17.26 8.93
CA GLU A 388 12.87 18.01 10.16
C GLU A 388 11.78 17.39 11.02
N ILE A 389 10.78 16.78 10.41
CA ILE A 389 9.69 16.08 11.11
C ILE A 389 10.16 14.72 11.64
N LYS A 390 10.90 13.95 10.82
CA LYS A 390 11.53 12.69 11.28
C LYS A 390 12.50 12.90 12.43
N ASP A 391 13.23 14.00 12.44
CA ASP A 391 14.14 14.34 13.53
C ASP A 391 13.38 14.54 14.85
N LEU A 392 12.27 15.28 14.83
CA LEU A 392 11.42 15.49 16.00
C LEU A 392 10.68 14.20 16.42
N LEU A 393 10.20 13.40 15.46
CA LEU A 393 9.61 12.10 15.74
C LEU A 393 10.61 11.17 16.43
N ALA A 394 11.89 11.18 16.03
CA ALA A 394 12.91 10.38 16.69
C ALA A 394 13.10 10.79 18.17
N TRP A 395 13.08 12.09 18.49
CA TRP A 395 13.07 12.53 19.87
C TRP A 395 11.84 12.06 20.64
N LEU A 396 10.65 12.21 20.08
CA LEU A 396 9.41 11.76 20.72
C LEU A 396 9.38 10.24 20.93
N ARG A 397 9.87 9.47 19.96
CA ARG A 397 10.01 8.02 20.06
C ARG A 397 10.96 7.62 21.19
N LEU A 398 12.09 8.29 21.32
CA LEU A 398 13.06 8.03 22.39
C LEU A 398 12.51 8.42 23.77
N ILE A 399 11.69 9.47 23.86
CA ILE A 399 10.96 9.87 25.07
C ILE A 399 9.96 8.76 25.44
N ALA A 400 9.26 8.19 24.50
CA ALA A 400 8.29 7.11 24.70
C ALA A 400 8.96 5.76 25.02
N ASN A 401 10.04 5.45 24.29
CA ASN A 401 10.77 4.17 24.35
C ASN A 401 12.29 4.40 24.48
N PRO A 402 12.86 4.35 25.68
CA PRO A 402 14.30 4.55 25.91
C PRO A 402 15.21 3.48 25.28
N ALA A 403 14.65 2.36 24.83
CA ALA A 403 15.39 1.29 24.18
C ALA A 403 15.46 1.43 22.65
N ASP A 404 14.79 2.44 22.05
CA ASP A 404 14.76 2.66 20.60
C ASP A 404 16.11 3.15 20.07
N VAL A 405 16.86 2.23 19.49
CA VAL A 405 18.22 2.46 18.96
C VAL A 405 18.20 3.39 17.75
N GLU A 406 17.20 3.26 16.86
CA GLU A 406 17.11 4.09 15.66
C GLU A 406 16.74 5.54 16.04
N ALA A 407 15.77 5.67 16.94
CA ALA A 407 15.40 6.98 17.46
C ALA A 407 16.58 7.67 18.19
N PHE A 408 17.34 6.93 19.00
CA PHE A 408 18.54 7.43 19.64
C PHE A 408 19.58 7.93 18.62
N THR A 409 19.90 7.09 17.63
CA THR A 409 20.90 7.39 16.61
C THR A 409 20.54 8.67 15.84
N ARG A 410 19.28 8.84 15.49
CA ARG A 410 18.80 10.02 14.79
C ARG A 410 18.72 11.25 15.71
N ALA A 411 18.15 11.13 16.89
CA ALA A 411 17.95 12.24 17.82
C ALA A 411 19.28 12.82 18.33
N VAL A 412 20.29 12.00 18.57
CA VAL A 412 21.62 12.49 19.01
C VAL A 412 22.35 13.26 17.92
N ALA A 413 22.04 12.98 16.65
CA ALA A 413 22.63 13.66 15.49
C ALA A 413 21.88 14.95 15.08
N ALA A 414 20.65 15.18 15.57
CA ALA A 414 19.81 16.31 15.18
C ALA A 414 19.21 17.05 16.41
N PRO A 415 19.63 18.31 16.68
CA PRO A 415 20.77 19.05 16.10
C PRO A 415 22.12 18.43 16.46
N ARG A 416 23.16 18.70 15.67
CA ARG A 416 24.50 18.13 15.87
C ARG A 416 25.08 18.47 17.24
N ARG A 417 25.58 17.45 17.97
CA ARG A 417 26.12 17.58 19.35
C ARG A 417 27.55 17.07 19.47
N GLY A 418 28.25 16.80 18.35
CA GLY A 418 29.62 16.29 18.39
C GLY A 418 29.74 14.82 18.84
N VAL A 419 28.64 14.05 18.84
CA VAL A 419 28.67 12.61 19.06
C VAL A 419 28.84 11.93 17.70
N GLY A 420 29.98 11.25 17.49
CA GLY A 420 30.29 10.58 16.24
C GLY A 420 29.72 9.18 16.16
N GLU A 421 29.64 8.64 14.93
CA GLU A 421 29.09 7.31 14.61
C GLU A 421 29.75 6.18 15.43
N ALA A 422 31.08 6.19 15.55
CA ALA A 422 31.81 5.21 16.36
C ALA A 422 31.39 5.21 17.85
N THR A 423 31.02 6.35 18.41
CA THR A 423 30.49 6.43 19.78
C THR A 423 29.08 5.80 19.85
N VAL A 424 28.24 6.07 18.85
CA VAL A 424 26.90 5.47 18.77
C VAL A 424 27.00 3.96 18.65
N GLU A 425 27.88 3.42 17.80
CA GLU A 425 28.10 2.00 17.65
C GLU A 425 28.57 1.32 18.98
N LEU A 426 29.48 1.99 19.69
CA LEU A 426 29.93 1.54 21.02
C LEU A 426 28.75 1.46 22.00
N LEU A 427 27.89 2.48 22.03
CA LEU A 427 26.72 2.52 22.90
C LEU A 427 25.69 1.41 22.54
N VAL A 428 25.46 1.19 21.25
CA VAL A 428 24.57 0.12 20.76
C VAL A 428 25.08 -1.26 21.17
N ALA A 429 26.40 -1.50 21.01
CA ALA A 429 27.02 -2.76 21.42
C ALA A 429 26.92 -2.98 22.93
N ALA A 430 27.23 -1.96 23.73
CA ALA A 430 27.17 -2.03 25.20
C ALA A 430 25.74 -2.21 25.72
N ALA A 431 24.76 -1.49 25.17
CA ALA A 431 23.35 -1.61 25.54
C ALA A 431 22.84 -3.04 25.31
N ARG A 432 23.24 -3.64 24.15
CA ARG A 432 22.87 -5.01 23.79
C ARG A 432 23.52 -6.05 24.73
N GLU A 433 24.83 -5.90 24.99
CA GLU A 433 25.59 -6.82 25.85
C GLU A 433 25.04 -6.81 27.28
N ALA A 434 24.82 -5.61 27.83
CA ALA A 434 24.30 -5.44 29.18
C ALA A 434 22.79 -5.63 29.29
N ARG A 435 22.07 -5.74 28.15
CA ARG A 435 20.58 -5.78 28.07
C ARG A 435 19.91 -4.61 28.78
N ILE A 436 20.44 -3.42 28.60
CA ILE A 436 19.88 -2.17 29.14
C ILE A 436 19.41 -1.27 28.00
N PRO A 437 18.49 -0.31 28.26
CA PRO A 437 18.13 0.71 27.28
C PRO A 437 19.37 1.49 26.80
N ILE A 438 19.40 1.87 25.50
CA ILE A 438 20.52 2.63 24.94
C ILE A 438 20.68 3.99 25.64
N LEU A 439 19.59 4.57 26.10
CA LEU A 439 19.61 5.82 26.85
C LEU A 439 20.40 5.69 28.18
N ASP A 440 20.33 4.54 28.84
CA ASP A 440 21.07 4.26 30.08
C ASP A 440 22.53 3.95 29.80
N ALA A 441 22.84 3.26 28.67
CA ALA A 441 24.21 3.05 28.23
C ALA A 441 24.93 4.39 27.91
N ALA A 442 24.18 5.39 27.43
CA ALA A 442 24.71 6.70 27.06
C ALA A 442 25.21 7.57 28.23
N VAL A 443 24.91 7.17 29.46
CA VAL A 443 25.41 7.81 30.71
C VAL A 443 26.19 6.83 31.59
N ASN A 444 26.52 5.66 31.10
CA ASN A 444 27.28 4.67 31.85
C ASN A 444 28.79 4.95 31.76
N ASP A 445 29.39 5.30 32.89
CA ASP A 445 30.79 5.68 32.99
C ASP A 445 31.76 4.60 32.51
N THR A 446 31.39 3.31 32.71
CA THR A 446 32.23 2.18 32.25
C THR A 446 32.23 2.11 30.72
N VAL A 447 31.08 2.29 30.10
CA VAL A 447 30.92 2.29 28.64
C VAL A 447 31.67 3.47 28.01
N LEU A 448 31.57 4.61 28.65
CA LEU A 448 32.16 5.88 28.19
C LEU A 448 33.62 6.11 28.66
N ALA A 449 34.28 5.13 29.28
CA ALA A 449 35.63 5.31 29.84
C ALA A 449 36.67 5.83 28.82
N GLY A 450 36.55 5.41 27.54
CA GLY A 450 37.41 5.87 26.43
C GLY A 450 36.89 7.12 25.68
N ALA A 451 35.72 7.64 26.01
CA ALA A 451 35.13 8.78 25.31
C ALA A 451 35.74 10.13 25.77
N ARG A 452 35.80 11.09 24.86
CA ARG A 452 36.28 12.46 25.16
C ARG A 452 35.37 13.12 26.21
N PRO A 453 35.91 13.99 27.10
CA PRO A 453 35.07 14.71 28.09
C PRO A 453 33.89 15.47 27.46
N SER A 454 34.12 16.15 26.32
CA SER A 454 33.09 16.90 25.61
C SER A 454 31.95 15.96 25.08
N THR A 455 32.31 14.76 24.63
CA THR A 455 31.33 13.77 24.19
C THR A 455 30.47 13.26 25.35
N ARG A 456 31.10 13.03 26.53
CA ARG A 456 30.37 12.62 27.75
C ARG A 456 29.40 13.71 28.22
N GLU A 457 29.87 14.97 28.24
CA GLU A 457 29.03 16.13 28.58
C GLU A 457 27.85 16.29 27.63
N SER A 458 28.08 16.16 26.30
CA SER A 458 27.05 16.21 25.28
C SER A 458 26.02 15.09 25.47
N LEU A 459 26.46 13.85 25.75
CA LEU A 459 25.55 12.72 26.02
C LEU A 459 24.77 12.91 27.31
N ALA A 460 25.43 13.39 28.39
CA ALA A 460 24.75 13.67 29.65
C ALA A 460 23.67 14.75 29.48
N GLY A 461 23.97 15.83 28.74
CA GLY A 461 23.00 16.87 28.43
C GLY A 461 21.86 16.36 27.56
N PHE A 462 22.14 15.52 26.58
CA PHE A 462 21.15 14.88 25.73
C PHE A 462 20.19 14.01 26.58
N VAL A 463 20.71 13.11 27.42
CA VAL A 463 19.90 12.26 28.30
C VAL A 463 19.10 13.07 29.29
N ALA A 464 19.66 14.16 29.84
CA ALA A 464 18.93 15.05 30.74
C ALA A 464 17.69 15.69 30.07
N VAL A 465 17.81 16.11 28.79
CA VAL A 465 16.66 16.61 28.02
C VAL A 465 15.63 15.52 27.83
N VAL A 466 16.02 14.32 27.40
CA VAL A 466 15.06 13.20 27.21
C VAL A 466 14.34 12.88 28.51
N ARG A 467 15.04 12.74 29.64
CA ARG A 467 14.43 12.43 30.95
C ARG A 467 13.48 13.54 31.43
N ARG A 468 13.85 14.81 31.20
CA ARG A 468 12.96 15.94 31.50
C ARG A 468 11.68 15.86 30.67
N MET A 469 11.79 15.55 29.37
CA MET A 469 10.63 15.42 28.51
C MET A 469 9.79 14.18 28.82
N GLN A 470 10.40 13.08 29.30
CA GLN A 470 9.67 11.91 29.82
C GLN A 470 8.78 12.26 30.99
N ALA A 471 9.33 13.04 31.94
CA ALA A 471 8.56 13.52 33.09
C ALA A 471 7.39 14.44 32.66
N LEU A 472 7.64 15.30 31.68
CA LEU A 472 6.59 16.19 31.14
C LEU A 472 5.49 15.40 30.39
N ALA A 473 5.87 14.39 29.60
CA ALA A 473 4.96 13.59 28.80
C ALA A 473 4.04 12.67 29.62
N ALA A 474 4.28 12.55 30.93
CA ALA A 474 3.39 11.80 31.83
C ALA A 474 2.01 12.47 31.95
N ASP A 475 1.96 13.82 32.01
CA ASP A 475 0.73 14.57 32.30
C ASP A 475 0.40 15.65 31.26
N ALA A 476 1.34 16.01 30.37
CA ALA A 476 1.14 17.09 29.41
C ALA A 476 0.61 16.58 28.06
N SER A 477 -0.07 17.47 27.32
CA SER A 477 -0.45 17.23 25.93
C SER A 477 0.75 17.16 25.00
N VAL A 478 0.62 16.48 23.86
CA VAL A 478 1.71 16.22 22.92
C VAL A 478 2.26 17.51 22.30
N ASP A 479 1.40 18.47 21.97
CA ASP A 479 1.77 19.79 21.46
C ASP A 479 2.64 20.55 22.45
N ARG A 480 2.33 20.46 23.75
CA ARG A 480 3.14 21.07 24.81
C ARG A 480 4.50 20.38 24.93
N VAL A 481 4.55 19.05 24.90
CA VAL A 481 5.81 18.29 24.93
C VAL A 481 6.67 18.66 23.71
N LEU A 482 6.08 18.75 22.51
CA LEU A 482 6.76 19.15 21.29
C LEU A 482 7.29 20.59 21.35
N GLY A 483 6.49 21.55 21.82
CA GLY A 483 6.89 22.94 21.95
C GLY A 483 8.07 23.13 22.92
N GLU A 484 8.01 22.48 24.08
CA GLU A 484 9.08 22.48 25.09
C GLU A 484 10.34 21.76 24.57
N LEU A 485 10.18 20.64 23.85
CA LEU A 485 11.28 19.91 23.24
C LEU A 485 12.02 20.78 22.22
N VAL A 486 11.28 21.33 21.23
CA VAL A 486 11.82 22.19 20.16
C VAL A 486 12.63 23.35 20.74
N SER A 487 12.12 23.99 21.81
CA SER A 487 12.82 25.04 22.55
C SER A 487 14.05 24.51 23.28
N ALA A 488 13.93 23.41 24.03
CA ALA A 488 15.01 22.84 24.82
C ALA A 488 16.23 22.39 24.00
N ILE A 489 16.00 21.92 22.77
CA ILE A 489 17.08 21.47 21.88
C ILE A 489 17.58 22.57 20.94
N GLY A 490 16.98 23.77 20.94
CA GLY A 490 17.34 24.87 20.04
C GLY A 490 17.10 24.56 18.55
N TYR A 491 16.06 23.77 18.23
CA TYR A 491 15.88 23.20 16.89
C TYR A 491 15.56 24.26 15.84
N VAL A 492 14.75 25.27 16.19
CA VAL A 492 14.42 26.39 15.30
C VAL A 492 15.67 27.19 14.93
N ASP A 493 16.58 27.45 15.88
CA ASP A 493 17.80 28.19 15.61
C ASP A 493 18.77 27.38 14.73
N ALA A 494 18.81 26.06 14.92
CA ALA A 494 19.56 25.16 14.03
C ALA A 494 19.03 25.20 12.58
N LEU A 495 17.72 25.18 12.41
CA LEU A 495 17.06 25.23 11.09
C LEU A 495 17.26 26.58 10.38
N LYS A 496 17.27 27.72 11.10
CA LYS A 496 17.50 29.06 10.51
C LYS A 496 18.82 29.15 9.71
N SER A 497 19.80 28.34 10.07
CA SER A 497 21.13 28.33 9.40
C SER A 497 21.18 27.44 8.17
N GLU A 498 20.10 26.66 7.86
CA GLU A 498 20.06 25.75 6.74
C GLU A 498 19.38 26.39 5.50
N PRO A 499 19.72 25.97 4.27
CA PRO A 499 18.92 26.27 3.08
C PRO A 499 17.48 25.82 3.32
N ASP A 500 16.48 26.57 2.85
CA ASP A 500 15.04 26.32 3.05
C ASP A 500 14.61 26.28 4.53
N GLY A 501 15.41 26.89 5.44
CA GLY A 501 15.16 26.87 6.88
C GLY A 501 13.80 27.43 7.27
N GLN A 502 13.29 28.44 6.56
CA GLN A 502 11.99 29.03 6.84
C GLN A 502 10.83 28.02 6.59
N ASP A 503 10.85 27.32 5.44
CA ASP A 503 9.83 26.32 5.11
C ASP A 503 9.84 25.17 6.13
N ARG A 504 11.03 24.78 6.59
CA ARG A 504 11.18 23.75 7.63
C ARG A 504 10.64 24.19 8.99
N ILE A 505 10.84 25.44 9.35
CA ILE A 505 10.28 26.03 10.59
C ILE A 505 8.75 26.03 10.51
N GLU A 506 8.18 26.36 9.35
CA GLU A 506 6.72 26.27 9.13
C GLU A 506 6.20 24.85 9.27
N ASN A 507 6.94 23.84 8.77
CA ASN A 507 6.61 22.42 8.94
C ASN A 507 6.65 22.00 10.43
N VAL A 508 7.61 22.48 11.20
CA VAL A 508 7.67 22.23 12.65
C VAL A 508 6.46 22.83 13.36
N ALA A 509 6.10 24.07 13.01
CA ALA A 509 4.92 24.73 13.57
C ALA A 509 3.62 23.97 13.23
N GLU A 510 3.52 23.45 12.00
CA GLU A 510 2.40 22.61 11.55
C GLU A 510 2.33 21.29 12.33
N MET A 511 3.47 20.63 12.58
CA MET A 511 3.52 19.43 13.41
C MET A 511 3.00 19.68 14.83
N ILE A 512 3.36 20.81 15.44
CA ILE A 512 2.87 21.18 16.79
C ILE A 512 1.35 21.40 16.77
N ARG A 513 0.82 22.10 15.74
CA ARG A 513 -0.64 22.29 15.59
C ARG A 513 -1.37 20.97 15.40
N GLY A 514 -0.88 20.11 14.49
CA GLY A 514 -1.47 18.80 14.24
C GLY A 514 -1.44 17.87 15.46
N ALA A 515 -0.43 18.02 16.33
CA ALA A 515 -0.36 17.27 17.59
C ALA A 515 -1.45 17.69 18.58
N ALA A 516 -1.87 18.96 18.59
CA ALA A 516 -2.98 19.44 19.44
C ALA A 516 -4.34 18.85 18.98
N GLU A 517 -4.54 18.71 17.66
CA GLU A 517 -5.78 18.17 17.08
C GLU A 517 -5.90 16.65 17.24
N ALA A 518 -4.78 15.93 17.15
CA ALA A 518 -4.73 14.46 17.20
C ALA A 518 -5.21 13.88 18.55
N VAL A 519 -5.23 14.68 19.62
CA VAL A 519 -5.64 14.24 20.97
C VAL A 519 -7.16 14.27 21.16
N ILE A 520 -7.91 14.98 20.30
CA ILE A 520 -9.36 15.18 20.44
C ILE A 520 -10.17 13.96 19.95
N ASP A 521 -9.54 12.99 19.33
CA ASP A 521 -10.21 11.77 18.84
C ASP A 521 -10.54 10.83 20.05
N GLU A 522 -11.64 11.16 20.76
CA GLU A 522 -12.07 10.55 22.02
C GLU A 522 -12.51 9.07 21.94
N GLY A 523 -12.54 8.47 20.76
CA GLY A 523 -12.75 7.03 20.55
C GLY A 523 -11.56 6.18 21.01
N GLY A 524 -10.66 6.80 21.76
CA GLY A 524 -9.34 6.31 22.11
C GLY A 524 -9.30 5.08 22.98
N GLU A 525 -8.31 4.28 22.73
CA GLU A 525 -7.93 3.11 23.50
C GLU A 525 -7.72 3.47 24.98
N VAL A 526 -8.50 2.86 25.83
CA VAL A 526 -8.31 2.96 27.29
C VAL A 526 -6.91 2.40 27.61
N GLY A 527 -6.02 3.25 28.15
CA GLY A 527 -4.70 2.84 28.65
C GLY A 527 -3.49 3.29 27.84
N LEU A 528 -3.66 3.95 26.66
CA LEU A 528 -2.52 4.53 25.93
C LEU A 528 -2.26 5.98 26.35
N ARG A 529 -0.97 6.30 26.57
CA ARG A 529 -0.55 7.70 26.77
C ARG A 529 -0.82 8.52 25.50
N PRO A 530 -1.14 9.81 25.63
CA PRO A 530 -1.33 10.69 24.44
C PRO A 530 -0.17 10.65 23.45
N LEU A 531 1.07 10.60 23.94
CA LEU A 531 2.27 10.52 23.12
C LEU A 531 2.33 9.23 22.27
N ASP A 532 2.02 8.06 22.87
CA ASP A 532 2.05 6.78 22.14
C ASP A 532 1.00 6.74 21.05
N ARG A 533 -0.14 7.35 21.32
CA ARG A 533 -1.25 7.48 20.36
C ARG A 533 -0.86 8.36 19.15
N PHE A 534 -0.25 9.51 19.44
CA PHE A 534 0.25 10.41 18.40
C PHE A 534 1.31 9.73 17.53
N LEU A 535 2.29 9.05 18.13
CA LEU A 535 3.34 8.35 17.41
C LEU A 535 2.78 7.23 16.53
N GLN A 536 1.80 6.51 17.01
CA GLN A 536 1.12 5.49 16.21
C GLN A 536 0.38 6.12 15.01
N GLN A 537 -0.34 7.21 15.22
CA GLN A 537 -1.02 7.92 14.12
C GLN A 537 -0.02 8.44 13.11
N ALA A 538 1.05 9.12 13.55
CA ALA A 538 2.08 9.66 12.66
C ALA A 538 2.72 8.58 11.77
N THR A 539 2.92 7.37 12.31
CA THR A 539 3.51 6.25 11.58
C THR A 539 2.51 5.59 10.62
N LEU A 540 1.23 5.53 10.97
CA LEU A 540 0.21 4.83 10.18
C LEU A 540 -0.50 5.72 9.14
N VAL A 541 -0.26 7.04 9.12
CA VAL A 541 -0.87 7.95 8.15
C VAL A 541 -0.34 7.69 6.74
N ALA A 542 -1.23 7.36 5.80
CA ALA A 542 -0.90 7.23 4.39
C ALA A 542 -0.92 8.62 3.69
N GLY A 543 -0.11 8.77 2.63
CA GLY A 543 -0.02 10.04 1.88
C GLY A 543 -1.35 10.55 1.28
N VAL A 544 -2.32 9.66 1.08
CA VAL A 544 -3.68 10.01 0.59
C VAL A 544 -4.51 10.71 1.67
N ASP A 545 -4.20 10.48 2.94
CA ASP A 545 -4.97 11.03 4.07
C ASP A 545 -4.73 12.54 4.28
N GLN A 546 -3.75 13.15 3.58
CA GLN A 546 -3.35 14.56 3.70
C GLN A 546 -3.91 15.47 2.60
N LEU A 547 -4.87 15.01 1.81
CA LEU A 547 -5.52 15.83 0.78
C LEU A 547 -6.33 16.96 1.42
N ALA A 548 -5.77 18.18 1.42
CA ALA A 548 -6.53 19.38 1.75
C ALA A 548 -7.66 19.57 0.72
N ALA A 549 -8.92 19.57 1.19
CA ALA A 549 -10.10 19.55 0.33
C ALA A 549 -10.34 20.86 -0.44
N ASP A 550 -9.74 21.98 -0.02
CA ASP A 550 -10.18 23.33 -0.41
C ASP A 550 -9.36 24.06 -1.49
N ALA A 551 -8.27 23.48 -1.99
CA ALA A 551 -7.48 24.12 -3.02
C ALA A 551 -8.04 23.90 -4.42
N ASP A 552 -8.37 24.96 -5.18
CA ASP A 552 -8.74 24.86 -6.61
C ASP A 552 -7.51 24.56 -7.47
N ALA A 553 -7.04 23.32 -7.43
CA ALA A 553 -5.82 22.86 -8.08
C ALA A 553 -6.01 21.47 -8.70
N ILE A 554 -5.40 21.26 -9.89
CA ILE A 554 -5.41 19.96 -10.58
C ILE A 554 -4.65 18.94 -9.75
N THR A 555 -5.23 17.74 -9.62
CA THR A 555 -4.60 16.65 -8.86
C THR A 555 -3.83 15.71 -9.78
N LEU A 556 -2.54 15.53 -9.54
CA LEU A 556 -1.67 14.57 -10.21
C LEU A 556 -1.40 13.39 -9.28
N MET A 557 -1.65 12.15 -9.72
CA MET A 557 -1.40 10.95 -8.90
C MET A 557 -1.28 9.68 -9.74
N THR A 558 -0.75 8.63 -9.14
CA THR A 558 -0.78 7.31 -9.79
C THR A 558 -2.19 6.69 -9.73
N LEU A 559 -2.48 5.79 -10.66
CA LEU A 559 -3.74 5.03 -10.70
C LEU A 559 -3.98 4.25 -9.39
N HIS A 560 -2.92 3.72 -8.77
CA HIS A 560 -3.04 3.03 -7.47
C HIS A 560 -3.49 3.97 -6.35
N THR A 561 -2.95 5.18 -6.35
CA THR A 561 -3.30 6.21 -5.35
C THR A 561 -4.74 6.71 -5.52
N ALA A 562 -5.29 6.63 -6.73
CA ALA A 562 -6.65 7.07 -7.04
C ALA A 562 -7.73 6.09 -6.51
N LYS A 563 -7.36 4.89 -6.04
CA LYS A 563 -8.33 3.94 -5.47
C LYS A 563 -9.01 4.56 -4.25
N GLY A 564 -10.35 4.45 -4.18
CA GLY A 564 -11.17 5.06 -3.14
C GLY A 564 -11.55 6.53 -3.36
N LEU A 565 -10.92 7.21 -4.34
CA LEU A 565 -11.26 8.61 -4.70
C LEU A 565 -12.25 8.67 -5.86
N GLU A 566 -12.79 9.88 -6.12
CA GLU A 566 -13.68 10.17 -7.25
C GLU A 566 -13.56 11.63 -7.66
N PHE A 567 -13.69 11.90 -8.95
CA PHE A 567 -13.52 13.22 -9.52
C PHE A 567 -14.53 13.46 -10.65
N PRO A 568 -15.08 14.68 -10.78
CA PRO A 568 -15.93 15.04 -11.90
C PRO A 568 -15.29 14.80 -13.27
N MET A 569 -13.98 15.08 -13.40
CA MET A 569 -13.20 14.86 -14.61
C MET A 569 -11.91 14.06 -14.28
N VAL A 570 -11.69 12.98 -15.01
CA VAL A 570 -10.49 12.15 -14.92
C VAL A 570 -9.80 12.08 -16.26
N VAL A 571 -8.49 12.23 -16.23
CA VAL A 571 -7.58 11.97 -17.35
C VAL A 571 -6.72 10.76 -17.00
N ILE A 572 -6.66 9.76 -17.87
CA ILE A 572 -5.73 8.63 -17.75
C ILE A 572 -4.69 8.77 -18.86
N ALA A 573 -3.45 9.10 -18.46
CA ALA A 573 -2.36 9.41 -19.36
C ALA A 573 -1.41 8.22 -19.57
N GLY A 574 -0.82 8.15 -20.78
CA GLY A 574 0.20 7.17 -21.13
C GLY A 574 -0.34 5.76 -21.32
N LEU A 575 -1.51 5.61 -21.95
CA LEU A 575 -2.07 4.30 -22.34
C LEU A 575 -1.28 3.71 -23.51
N GLU A 576 -0.12 3.13 -23.20
CA GLU A 576 0.86 2.64 -24.16
C GLU A 576 1.36 1.25 -23.75
N ASP A 577 1.44 0.32 -24.70
CA ASP A 577 2.06 -0.98 -24.46
C ASP A 577 3.52 -0.81 -23.97
N GLY A 578 3.85 -1.51 -22.89
CA GLY A 578 5.13 -1.40 -22.22
C GLY A 578 5.23 -0.28 -21.16
N LEU A 579 4.21 0.60 -21.08
CA LEU A 579 4.05 1.60 -20.02
C LEU A 579 2.77 1.36 -19.22
N PHE A 580 1.67 1.10 -19.91
CA PHE A 580 0.41 0.70 -19.33
C PHE A 580 -0.42 -0.13 -20.33
N PRO A 581 -0.33 -1.47 -20.26
CA PRO A 581 0.34 -2.29 -19.26
C PRO A 581 1.87 -2.22 -19.31
N LEU A 582 2.52 -2.50 -18.16
CA LEU A 582 3.97 -2.57 -18.08
C LEU A 582 4.52 -3.75 -18.90
N SER A 583 5.70 -3.58 -19.54
CA SER A 583 6.33 -4.62 -20.37
C SER A 583 6.42 -5.99 -19.68
N ARG A 584 6.75 -6.00 -18.39
CA ARG A 584 6.88 -7.22 -17.57
C ARG A 584 5.57 -7.97 -17.32
N SER A 585 4.42 -7.35 -17.55
CA SER A 585 3.11 -7.97 -17.34
C SER A 585 2.65 -8.82 -18.52
N PHE A 586 3.28 -8.70 -19.70
CA PHE A 586 2.89 -9.45 -20.89
C PHE A 586 3.18 -10.95 -20.79
N ASP A 587 4.21 -11.32 -20.04
CA ASP A 587 4.62 -12.72 -19.86
C ASP A 587 3.88 -13.44 -18.74
N ASP A 588 3.02 -12.71 -17.98
CA ASP A 588 2.28 -13.23 -16.83
C ASP A 588 0.80 -12.85 -16.91
N PRO A 589 -0.10 -13.81 -17.24
CA PRO A 589 -1.53 -13.54 -17.38
C PRO A 589 -2.17 -12.92 -16.11
N GLU A 590 -1.77 -13.34 -14.90
CA GLU A 590 -2.32 -12.81 -13.66
C GLU A 590 -1.93 -11.34 -13.46
N ARG A 591 -0.68 -10.98 -13.80
CA ARG A 591 -0.22 -9.58 -13.78
C ARG A 591 -0.90 -8.74 -14.84
N LEU A 592 -1.11 -9.28 -16.04
CA LEU A 592 -1.82 -8.57 -17.11
C LEU A 592 -3.27 -8.30 -16.70
N GLU A 593 -3.93 -9.25 -16.03
CA GLU A 593 -5.24 -9.05 -15.44
C GLU A 593 -5.24 -7.98 -14.33
N GLU A 594 -4.21 -7.94 -13.49
CA GLU A 594 -4.06 -6.88 -12.46
C GLU A 594 -3.89 -5.50 -13.09
N GLU A 595 -3.06 -5.35 -14.14
CA GLU A 595 -2.93 -4.10 -14.89
C GLU A 595 -4.28 -3.67 -15.52
N ARG A 596 -5.07 -4.63 -16.01
CA ARG A 596 -6.41 -4.34 -16.55
C ARG A 596 -7.39 -3.92 -15.46
N ARG A 597 -7.34 -4.53 -14.26
CA ARG A 597 -8.08 -4.07 -13.08
C ARG A 597 -7.66 -2.65 -12.68
N LEU A 598 -6.37 -2.33 -12.80
CA LEU A 598 -5.87 -0.98 -12.53
C LEU A 598 -6.45 0.06 -13.50
N LEU A 599 -6.55 -0.27 -14.79
CA LEU A 599 -7.23 0.58 -15.77
C LEU A 599 -8.72 0.74 -15.43
N TYR A 600 -9.39 -0.35 -15.09
CA TYR A 600 -10.79 -0.33 -14.65
C TYR A 600 -10.98 0.56 -13.40
N VAL A 601 -10.08 0.47 -12.42
CA VAL A 601 -10.08 1.36 -11.25
C VAL A 601 -9.98 2.80 -11.69
N GLY A 602 -9.02 3.16 -12.57
CA GLY A 602 -8.85 4.53 -13.07
C GLY A 602 -10.10 5.05 -13.77
N ILE A 603 -10.68 4.29 -14.70
CA ILE A 603 -11.90 4.65 -15.41
C ILE A 603 -13.05 4.91 -14.45
N THR A 604 -13.26 4.04 -13.47
CA THR A 604 -14.34 4.16 -12.50
C THR A 604 -14.14 5.27 -11.45
N ARG A 605 -13.05 6.04 -11.53
CA ARG A 605 -12.88 7.27 -10.74
C ARG A 605 -13.62 8.46 -11.33
N ALA A 606 -13.90 8.41 -12.64
CA ALA A 606 -14.61 9.49 -13.33
C ALA A 606 -16.12 9.49 -13.00
N GLU A 607 -16.63 10.66 -12.63
CA GLU A 607 -18.07 10.86 -12.44
C GLU A 607 -18.77 11.23 -13.74
N ARG A 608 -18.21 12.20 -14.51
CA ARG A 608 -18.86 12.81 -15.67
C ARG A 608 -18.02 12.74 -16.93
N THR A 609 -16.74 13.12 -16.84
CA THR A 609 -15.85 13.25 -18.00
C THR A 609 -14.65 12.33 -17.82
N LEU A 610 -14.36 11.53 -18.85
CA LEU A 610 -13.17 10.70 -18.92
C LEU A 610 -12.41 11.00 -20.23
N ILE A 611 -11.13 11.29 -20.07
CA ILE A 611 -10.17 11.42 -21.17
C ILE A 611 -9.09 10.37 -21.02
N LEU A 612 -8.85 9.62 -22.09
CA LEU A 612 -7.73 8.71 -22.22
C LEU A 612 -6.68 9.33 -23.15
N SER A 613 -5.40 9.13 -22.89
CA SER A 613 -4.37 9.63 -23.80
C SER A 613 -3.18 8.68 -23.94
N TRP A 614 -2.48 8.80 -25.06
CA TRP A 614 -1.25 8.09 -25.38
C TRP A 614 -0.35 8.94 -26.26
N ALA A 615 0.97 8.69 -26.21
CA ALA A 615 1.95 9.35 -27.04
C ALA A 615 2.69 8.34 -27.93
N ARG A 616 2.92 8.71 -29.19
CA ARG A 616 3.63 7.88 -30.16
C ARG A 616 5.10 7.67 -29.80
N SER A 617 5.72 8.63 -29.14
CA SER A 617 7.09 8.53 -28.65
C SER A 617 7.21 9.11 -27.25
N ARG A 618 8.10 8.53 -26.45
CA ARG A 618 8.34 8.98 -25.07
C ARG A 618 9.80 8.78 -24.69
N ARG A 619 10.36 9.70 -23.92
CA ARG A 619 11.69 9.48 -23.35
C ARG A 619 11.59 8.61 -22.09
N ARG A 620 12.28 7.45 -22.12
CA ARG A 620 12.40 6.54 -20.98
C ARG A 620 13.88 6.29 -20.72
N ASN A 621 14.35 6.52 -19.48
CA ASN A 621 15.76 6.36 -19.09
C ASN A 621 16.77 7.08 -20.02
N GLY A 622 16.37 8.24 -20.56
CA GLY A 622 17.20 9.01 -21.50
C GLY A 622 17.07 8.63 -22.97
N GLU A 623 16.48 7.48 -23.29
CA GLU A 623 16.27 7.00 -24.67
C GLU A 623 14.88 7.37 -25.19
N LEU A 624 14.79 7.64 -26.50
CA LEU A 624 13.52 7.84 -27.18
C LEU A 624 12.93 6.48 -27.56
N VAL A 625 11.80 6.14 -26.94
CA VAL A 625 11.07 4.89 -27.20
C VAL A 625 9.83 5.20 -28.02
N MET A 626 9.64 4.47 -29.13
CA MET A 626 8.40 4.50 -29.91
C MET A 626 7.36 3.62 -29.22
N SER A 627 6.18 4.17 -29.00
CA SER A 627 5.08 3.51 -28.29
C SER A 627 3.91 3.22 -29.25
N ARG A 628 3.09 2.23 -28.88
CA ARG A 628 1.79 1.93 -29.49
C ARG A 628 0.69 2.14 -28.48
N LEU A 629 -0.53 2.39 -28.96
CA LEU A 629 -1.71 2.43 -28.09
C LEU A 629 -1.82 1.12 -27.32
N SER A 630 -2.19 1.22 -26.06
CA SER A 630 -2.36 0.08 -25.15
C SER A 630 -3.28 -1.00 -25.75
N SER A 631 -2.84 -2.24 -25.68
CA SER A 631 -3.61 -3.43 -26.08
C SER A 631 -4.91 -3.62 -25.26
N PHE A 632 -5.06 -2.90 -24.16
CA PHE A 632 -6.33 -2.86 -23.40
C PHE A 632 -7.45 -2.15 -24.18
N ILE A 633 -7.12 -1.26 -25.13
CA ILE A 633 -8.08 -0.62 -26.01
C ILE A 633 -8.36 -1.57 -27.18
N THR A 634 -9.21 -2.55 -26.92
CA THR A 634 -9.66 -3.50 -27.93
C THR A 634 -10.54 -2.83 -29.00
N PRO A 635 -10.75 -3.42 -30.18
CA PRO A 635 -11.68 -2.87 -31.19
C PRO A 635 -13.12 -2.63 -30.65
N GLN A 636 -13.53 -3.38 -29.63
CA GLN A 636 -14.82 -3.14 -28.97
C GLN A 636 -14.80 -1.89 -28.10
N ALA A 637 -13.71 -1.68 -27.34
CA ALA A 637 -13.51 -0.47 -26.55
C ALA A 637 -13.36 0.77 -27.44
N GLU A 638 -12.62 0.65 -28.54
CA GLU A 638 -12.36 1.76 -29.47
C GLU A 638 -13.66 2.34 -30.08
N ARG A 639 -14.67 1.50 -30.34
CA ARG A 639 -16.00 1.96 -30.81
C ARG A 639 -16.74 2.85 -29.84
N LEU A 640 -16.39 2.81 -28.56
CA LEU A 640 -16.97 3.63 -27.50
C LEU A 640 -16.25 4.98 -27.32
N LEU A 641 -15.13 5.17 -28.04
CA LEU A 641 -14.25 6.32 -27.86
C LEU A 641 -14.39 7.35 -28.97
N ALA A 642 -14.39 8.63 -28.59
CA ALA A 642 -14.22 9.76 -29.52
C ALA A 642 -12.71 9.99 -29.71
N SER A 643 -12.14 9.34 -30.73
CA SER A 643 -10.69 9.40 -30.97
C SER A 643 -10.29 10.66 -31.72
N ARG A 644 -9.26 11.37 -31.25
CA ARG A 644 -8.65 12.51 -31.93
C ARG A 644 -7.13 12.48 -31.79
N GLN A 645 -6.45 13.07 -32.78
CA GLN A 645 -4.99 13.22 -32.78
C GLN A 645 -4.62 14.70 -32.67
N THR A 646 -3.52 15.00 -32.00
CA THR A 646 -2.95 16.35 -31.97
C THR A 646 -2.49 16.79 -33.37
N ALA A 647 -2.36 18.09 -33.57
CA ALA A 647 -1.85 18.62 -34.85
C ALA A 647 -0.41 18.16 -35.14
N ARG A 648 0.42 18.02 -34.07
CA ARG A 648 1.81 17.55 -34.18
C ARG A 648 1.85 16.08 -34.62
N LEU A 649 1.03 15.22 -34.06
CA LEU A 649 0.99 13.81 -34.46
C LEU A 649 0.55 13.66 -35.93
N ARG A 650 -0.48 14.40 -36.36
CA ARG A 650 -0.97 14.40 -37.76
C ARG A 650 0.09 14.89 -38.73
N SER A 651 0.86 15.93 -38.41
CA SER A 651 1.93 16.44 -39.27
C SER A 651 3.10 15.47 -39.41
N THR A 652 3.47 14.80 -38.33
CA THR A 652 4.54 13.78 -38.32
C THR A 652 4.16 12.55 -39.16
N ALA A 653 2.89 12.12 -39.11
CA ALA A 653 2.37 11.03 -39.92
C ALA A 653 2.39 11.38 -41.44
N ARG A 654 2.08 12.64 -41.79
CA ARG A 654 2.17 13.11 -43.20
C ARG A 654 3.60 13.16 -43.72
N LEU A 655 4.57 13.54 -42.90
CA LEU A 655 5.99 13.59 -43.28
C LEU A 655 6.60 12.20 -43.53
N MET A 656 6.12 11.19 -42.82
CA MET A 656 6.56 9.78 -43.01
C MET A 656 5.79 9.06 -44.12
N GLY A 657 4.64 9.58 -44.56
CA GLY A 657 3.74 8.96 -45.55
C GLY A 657 3.90 9.45 -47.00
N THR A 658 4.88 10.31 -47.33
CA THR A 658 5.08 10.79 -48.72
C THR A 658 5.99 9.88 -49.53
N GLN A 659 5.54 8.66 -49.87
CA GLN A 659 5.79 7.96 -51.12
C GLN A 659 4.69 6.90 -51.33
N GLY A 660 3.61 7.29 -52.08
CA GLY A 660 2.59 6.32 -52.49
C GLY A 660 1.20 6.93 -52.68
N SER A 661 0.91 7.36 -53.89
CA SER A 661 -0.36 7.62 -54.61
C SER A 661 -1.67 7.90 -53.86
N VAL A 662 -2.27 9.01 -54.31
CA VAL A 662 -3.63 9.49 -54.10
C VAL A 662 -4.69 8.45 -54.52
N GLY A 663 -5.57 8.06 -53.59
CA GLY A 663 -6.82 7.36 -53.84
C GLY A 663 -7.88 7.82 -52.82
N ARG A 664 -8.93 8.47 -53.31
CA ARG A 664 -10.12 8.86 -52.51
C ARG A 664 -10.87 7.62 -52.05
N GLY A 665 -11.21 7.58 -50.78
CA GLY A 665 -12.15 6.62 -50.21
C GLY A 665 -12.27 6.78 -48.71
N ASP A 666 -13.37 7.37 -48.25
CA ASP A 666 -13.75 7.47 -46.83
C ASP A 666 -14.05 6.07 -46.26
N SER A 667 -13.05 5.42 -45.71
CA SER A 667 -13.24 4.33 -44.77
C SER A 667 -11.98 4.21 -43.93
N TRP A 668 -12.13 4.20 -42.65
CA TRP A 668 -11.09 3.93 -41.66
C TRP A 668 -10.67 2.45 -41.76
N GLY A 669 -9.94 2.13 -42.83
CA GLY A 669 -9.22 0.87 -43.06
C GLY A 669 -7.75 1.11 -42.79
N ASP A 670 -7.25 0.43 -41.87
CA ASP A 670 -5.92 0.27 -41.33
C ASP A 670 -4.76 0.42 -42.39
N PRO A 671 -3.86 1.41 -42.29
CA PRO A 671 -2.61 1.41 -43.03
C PRO A 671 -1.35 1.26 -42.16
N LEU A 672 -1.44 0.72 -40.96
CA LEU A 672 -0.30 0.63 -40.03
C LEU A 672 0.05 -0.79 -39.56
N PHE A 673 -0.53 -1.82 -40.12
CA PHE A 673 -0.07 -3.19 -39.95
C PHE A 673 0.76 -3.60 -41.16
N ASP A 674 1.98 -3.09 -41.25
CA ASP A 674 3.01 -3.65 -42.12
C ASP A 674 3.75 -4.71 -41.29
N ASP A 675 3.63 -5.98 -41.71
CA ASP A 675 4.21 -7.17 -41.04
C ASP A 675 5.75 -7.20 -41.14
N ASP A 676 6.39 -6.18 -41.68
CA ASP A 676 7.85 -6.11 -41.93
C ASP A 676 8.66 -5.33 -40.90
N LEU A 677 8.10 -4.98 -39.73
CA LEU A 677 8.92 -4.45 -38.64
C LEU A 677 9.64 -5.59 -37.91
N PRO A 678 10.95 -5.48 -37.65
CA PRO A 678 11.71 -6.56 -37.03
C PRO A 678 11.09 -6.93 -35.68
N ARG A 679 10.70 -8.19 -35.56
CA ARG A 679 10.33 -8.78 -34.27
C ARG A 679 11.52 -8.62 -33.33
N TRP A 680 11.34 -7.90 -32.25
CA TRP A 680 12.34 -7.76 -31.18
C TRP A 680 12.78 -9.16 -30.73
N ARG A 681 14.05 -9.49 -30.91
CA ARG A 681 14.69 -10.65 -30.29
C ARG A 681 15.59 -10.14 -29.21
N PRO A 682 15.54 -10.72 -27.99
CA PRO A 682 16.44 -10.31 -26.92
C PRO A 682 17.88 -10.59 -27.32
N ASN A 683 18.71 -9.57 -27.33
CA ASN A 683 20.14 -9.68 -27.59
C ASN A 683 20.80 -10.26 -26.33
N ARG A 684 21.23 -11.51 -26.39
CA ARG A 684 22.11 -12.11 -25.39
C ARG A 684 23.51 -11.55 -25.59
N GLY A 685 23.91 -10.58 -24.79
CA GLY A 685 25.31 -10.18 -24.78
C GLY A 685 25.57 -8.81 -24.16
N ARG A 686 25.92 -8.81 -22.93
CA ARG A 686 26.63 -7.89 -22.04
C ARG A 686 25.80 -7.41 -20.88
N GLU A 687 26.08 -8.04 -19.74
CA GLU A 687 25.73 -7.54 -18.41
C GLU A 687 26.38 -6.16 -18.21
N GLN A 688 25.55 -5.12 -18.21
CA GLN A 688 25.84 -3.87 -17.53
C GLN A 688 24.89 -3.81 -16.35
N GLU A 689 25.48 -3.64 -15.16
CA GLU A 689 24.78 -3.41 -13.91
C GLU A 689 23.77 -2.27 -14.08
N VAL A 690 22.51 -2.61 -14.15
CA VAL A 690 21.41 -1.68 -13.99
C VAL A 690 20.86 -1.93 -12.60
N GLU A 691 20.85 -0.90 -11.76
CA GLU A 691 20.12 -0.94 -10.49
C GLU A 691 18.68 -1.38 -10.75
N VAL A 692 18.41 -2.65 -10.50
CA VAL A 692 17.08 -3.23 -10.65
C VAL A 692 16.34 -3.03 -9.34
N GLU A 693 15.54 -2.00 -9.31
CA GLU A 693 14.56 -1.78 -8.24
C GLU A 693 13.37 -2.72 -8.35
N GLU A 694 13.53 -4.00 -8.59
CA GLU A 694 12.40 -4.94 -8.47
C GLU A 694 12.82 -6.40 -8.53
N VAL A 695 12.39 -7.11 -7.54
CA VAL A 695 12.54 -8.58 -7.42
C VAL A 695 11.73 -9.26 -8.52
N SER A 696 12.40 -9.99 -9.40
CA SER A 696 11.73 -10.88 -10.37
C SER A 696 10.85 -11.89 -9.65
N GLN A 697 9.60 -11.99 -10.08
CA GLN A 697 8.57 -12.87 -9.49
C GLN A 697 8.21 -14.06 -10.39
N ASP A 698 9.09 -14.43 -11.33
CA ASP A 698 8.81 -15.52 -12.27
C ASP A 698 8.94 -16.89 -11.60
N LEU A 699 7.80 -17.45 -11.22
CA LEU A 699 7.69 -18.83 -10.78
C LEU A 699 6.90 -19.61 -11.82
N PRO A 700 7.40 -20.76 -12.28
CA PRO A 700 6.69 -21.59 -13.25
C PRO A 700 5.39 -22.12 -12.63
N ALA A 701 4.28 -22.10 -13.39
CA ALA A 701 3.06 -22.80 -13.04
C ALA A 701 3.32 -24.31 -13.13
N LEU A 702 3.49 -24.96 -11.98
CA LEU A 702 3.76 -26.39 -11.87
C LEU A 702 2.45 -27.17 -11.74
N VAL A 703 2.34 -28.30 -12.44
CA VAL A 703 1.15 -29.15 -12.45
C VAL A 703 1.44 -30.57 -11.95
N LYS A 704 0.40 -31.23 -11.41
CA LYS A 704 0.54 -32.64 -10.99
C LYS A 704 0.94 -33.54 -12.16
N GLY A 705 1.91 -34.40 -11.95
CA GLY A 705 2.47 -35.31 -12.94
C GLY A 705 3.66 -34.72 -13.72
N GLU A 706 3.97 -33.44 -13.53
CA GLU A 706 5.09 -32.78 -14.21
C GLU A 706 6.43 -33.24 -13.60
N ARG A 707 7.43 -33.44 -14.48
CA ARG A 707 8.80 -33.74 -14.09
C ARG A 707 9.53 -32.45 -13.73
N VAL A 708 10.17 -32.44 -12.58
CA VAL A 708 10.94 -31.29 -12.09
C VAL A 708 12.31 -31.74 -11.62
N SER A 709 13.27 -30.86 -11.76
CA SER A 709 14.63 -31.03 -11.22
C SER A 709 14.85 -30.05 -10.08
N HIS A 710 15.46 -30.56 -9.03
CA HIS A 710 15.78 -29.81 -7.83
C HIS A 710 17.27 -29.98 -7.50
N LYS A 711 18.00 -28.89 -7.34
CA LYS A 711 19.47 -28.89 -7.19
C LYS A 711 20.00 -29.76 -6.07
N ARG A 712 19.22 -30.03 -5.03
CA ARG A 712 19.64 -30.84 -3.87
C ARG A 712 19.08 -32.26 -3.86
N PHE A 713 17.88 -32.45 -4.42
CA PHE A 713 17.15 -33.71 -4.33
C PHE A 713 17.04 -34.42 -5.69
N GLY A 714 17.68 -33.88 -6.73
CA GLY A 714 17.66 -34.47 -8.06
C GLY A 714 16.33 -34.33 -8.79
N SER A 715 16.10 -35.18 -9.77
CA SER A 715 14.86 -35.24 -10.53
C SER A 715 13.73 -35.89 -9.75
N GLY A 716 12.50 -35.47 -10.00
CA GLY A 716 11.33 -36.02 -9.33
C GLY A 716 10.05 -35.67 -10.07
N THR A 717 8.93 -36.22 -9.62
CA THR A 717 7.60 -36.02 -10.20
C THR A 717 6.69 -35.34 -9.18
N ILE A 718 5.93 -34.35 -9.60
CA ILE A 718 4.96 -33.67 -8.74
C ILE A 718 3.74 -34.58 -8.51
N GLU A 719 3.52 -34.99 -7.28
CA GLU A 719 2.37 -35.81 -6.87
C GLU A 719 1.13 -34.96 -6.55
N ALA A 720 1.34 -33.78 -5.99
CA ALA A 720 0.24 -32.86 -5.64
C ALA A 720 0.71 -31.40 -5.66
N VAL A 721 -0.18 -30.51 -6.09
CA VAL A 721 -0.02 -29.06 -5.98
C VAL A 721 -1.17 -28.54 -5.12
N THR A 722 -0.84 -27.76 -4.09
CA THR A 722 -1.81 -27.13 -3.18
C THR A 722 -1.55 -25.63 -3.13
N GLY A 723 -2.56 -24.82 -3.48
CA GLY A 723 -2.42 -23.37 -3.66
C GLY A 723 -1.96 -23.03 -5.08
N GLN A 724 -1.88 -21.74 -5.39
CA GLN A 724 -1.43 -21.21 -6.67
C GLN A 724 -0.48 -20.04 -6.46
N GLY A 725 0.30 -19.68 -7.49
CA GLY A 725 1.25 -18.58 -7.42
C GLY A 725 2.39 -18.82 -6.44
N ARG A 726 2.88 -17.76 -5.81
CA ARG A 726 4.06 -17.80 -4.90
C ARG A 726 3.91 -18.71 -3.68
N ASP A 727 2.69 -18.88 -3.20
CA ASP A 727 2.38 -19.68 -2.02
C ASP A 727 2.06 -21.14 -2.32
N ALA A 728 2.09 -21.53 -3.60
CA ALA A 728 1.85 -22.89 -4.00
C ALA A 728 2.83 -23.83 -3.30
N LYS A 729 2.30 -24.89 -2.68
CA LYS A 729 3.08 -25.98 -2.10
C LYS A 729 2.96 -27.17 -3.04
N VAL A 730 4.09 -27.65 -3.53
CA VAL A 730 4.17 -28.85 -4.35
C VAL A 730 4.69 -30.01 -3.51
N THR A 731 4.06 -31.15 -3.65
CA THR A 731 4.58 -32.42 -3.13
C THR A 731 5.30 -33.12 -4.28
N VAL A 732 6.62 -33.24 -4.17
CA VAL A 732 7.45 -33.86 -5.18
C VAL A 732 7.98 -35.19 -4.64
N LYS A 733 7.76 -36.26 -5.41
CA LYS A 733 8.42 -37.55 -5.16
C LYS A 733 9.67 -37.57 -6.00
N PHE A 734 10.81 -37.53 -5.34
CA PHE A 734 12.11 -37.57 -5.99
C PHE A 734 12.50 -39.01 -6.37
N ASP A 735 13.27 -39.13 -7.44
CA ASP A 735 13.75 -40.44 -7.95
C ASP A 735 14.83 -41.04 -7.03
N ASP A 736 15.51 -40.21 -6.27
CA ASP A 736 16.45 -40.64 -5.23
C ASP A 736 15.69 -41.13 -4.00
N GLU A 737 15.87 -42.41 -3.65
CA GLU A 737 15.20 -43.05 -2.51
C GLU A 737 15.56 -42.41 -1.16
N GLU A 738 16.76 -41.83 -1.02
CA GLU A 738 17.16 -41.11 0.20
C GLU A 738 16.45 -39.74 0.32
N ALA A 739 16.13 -39.11 -0.80
CA ALA A 739 15.39 -37.87 -0.83
C ALA A 739 13.88 -38.05 -0.55
N GLY A 740 13.30 -39.15 -1.04
CA GLY A 740 11.90 -39.52 -0.82
C GLY A 740 10.90 -38.45 -1.31
N THR A 741 9.72 -38.38 -0.65
CA THR A 741 8.70 -37.39 -0.97
C THR A 741 8.85 -36.15 -0.10
N LYS A 742 8.92 -34.95 -0.71
CA LYS A 742 9.06 -33.67 -0.02
C LYS A 742 7.93 -32.73 -0.40
N LYS A 743 7.47 -31.94 0.57
CA LYS A 743 6.53 -30.85 0.34
C LYS A 743 7.28 -29.52 0.31
N LEU A 744 7.25 -28.83 -0.83
CA LEU A 744 8.05 -27.64 -1.13
C LEU A 744 7.14 -26.46 -1.44
N VAL A 745 7.54 -25.24 -1.08
CA VAL A 745 6.85 -24.00 -1.50
C VAL A 745 7.52 -23.51 -2.78
N VAL A 746 6.76 -23.35 -3.85
CA VAL A 746 7.26 -23.05 -5.20
C VAL A 746 8.17 -21.82 -5.22
N ALA A 747 7.78 -20.75 -4.51
CA ALA A 747 8.56 -19.51 -4.41
C ALA A 747 10.00 -19.69 -3.90
N PHE A 748 10.24 -20.68 -3.08
CA PHE A 748 11.54 -20.90 -2.41
C PHE A 748 12.22 -22.19 -2.85
N ALA A 749 11.53 -23.02 -3.61
CA ALA A 749 11.97 -24.37 -3.93
C ALA A 749 13.03 -24.44 -5.04
N GLY A 750 13.18 -23.40 -5.88
CA GLY A 750 14.14 -23.44 -6.99
C GLY A 750 13.95 -24.65 -7.91
N LEU A 751 12.69 -25.05 -8.16
CA LEU A 751 12.35 -26.15 -9.06
C LEU A 751 12.47 -25.67 -10.52
N GLU A 752 13.22 -26.41 -11.31
CA GLU A 752 13.33 -26.24 -12.76
C GLU A 752 12.51 -27.35 -13.44
N ARG A 753 11.87 -27.06 -14.55
CA ARG A 753 11.18 -28.08 -15.34
C ARG A 753 12.20 -29.06 -15.90
N GLY A 754 12.02 -30.33 -15.62
CA GLY A 754 12.83 -31.38 -16.21
C GLY A 754 12.49 -31.49 -17.71
N THR A 755 13.50 -31.38 -18.56
CA THR A 755 13.42 -31.86 -19.96
C THR A 755 13.58 -33.35 -19.91
N ASP A 756 12.58 -34.12 -20.42
CA ASP A 756 12.72 -35.58 -20.65
C ASP A 756 13.88 -35.90 -21.58
#